data_9724e2ba5dcfb91fd9a6c22742a3f746
#
_entry.id   9724e2ba5dcfb91fd9a6c22742a3f746
#
_cell.length_a   1.000
_cell.length_b   1.000
_cell.length_c   1.000
_cell.angle_alpha   90.00
_cell.angle_beta   90.00
_cell.angle_gamma   90.00
#
_symmetry.space_group_name_H-M   'P 1'
#
loop_
_entity.id
_entity.type
_entity.pdbx_description
1 polymer ?
#
loop_
_entity_poly.entity_id
_entity_poly.type
_entity_poly.pdbx_seq_one_letter_code
_entity_poly.pdbx_strand_id
1 'polypeptide(L)'
;MCLTLFTAQADEGMWLPSLIGSRIKDMRSKGFKLSAEDIYSVNKASLKDAVVQFGGGCTGEFLSAEGLLLTNHHCGYGSIQSLSSVEHDYLTYGYWAKSRGEELPVPGLTVSLLVKMEEVTDRLAAGEKAEDIIAAARAEGKGYRASIEQMYYGNQQFLFVYQTYRDVRLVGAPPSSIGKFGGETDNWIWPRHTGDFSIWRVYAGEDNEPAEYSTSNKPYEPKRHFTVSTKGVDEGDFTMIYGFPGNTQEYVISDAVEYVATTSDPMKIALRTQRLDIISAAQAKSAEVRIAYAAIYSGIANSWKKWQGEVLGLNRLRTAEKKRAYEQEFNKWAQSKPEYANLLDEMHKAYDEVIPEYYMRELFSESIATIDAYSFARSLVAAIARAEGEGKTYDVETAHQNFLKNYNREIDQAIARRMVDEFCQRVDPERMPADLKVQISYYGGAEKYVDAMFRSSRLLGKDPITLSDVRGDALVNFARIFDKIYTKSRQYAFRNLSNAPQIEQYYRPYMRALREWDKDRAFYPDANFTLRVAYGTVAGYEYADAEYHHPVSTIDGIMAKDDPNVYDYNIPQVLRDIYAKKDYGRWAQQIYGKKSVPVCFLATNHTSGGNSGSPVINGKGELIGINFDRTWRSTMSDMEFDPSICRNISVDIRYVLFIIDRIGGASYLFDEMTLK
;
A
#
# COMPACT_ATOMS: atom_id res chain seq x y z
N MET A 1 -35.24 -18.58 -24.64
CA MET A 1 -34.03 -17.81 -24.90
C MET A 1 -33.19 -17.96 -23.63
N CYS A 2 -32.26 -18.94 -23.60
CA CYS A 2 -31.38 -19.10 -22.44
C CYS A 2 -30.40 -17.94 -22.43
N LEU A 3 -30.57 -17.01 -21.50
CA LEU A 3 -29.47 -16.10 -21.12
C LEU A 3 -28.41 -16.98 -20.43
N THR A 4 -27.37 -17.33 -21.17
CA THR A 4 -26.11 -17.71 -20.57
C THR A 4 -25.59 -16.48 -19.84
N LEU A 5 -25.74 -16.44 -18.54
CA LEU A 5 -24.99 -15.57 -17.66
C LEU A 5 -23.51 -15.91 -17.88
N PHE A 6 -22.83 -15.13 -18.70
CA PHE A 6 -21.38 -15.08 -18.69
C PHE A 6 -21.01 -14.48 -17.34
N THR A 7 -20.71 -15.30 -16.37
CA THR A 7 -19.99 -14.83 -15.20
C THR A 7 -18.66 -14.29 -15.73
N ALA A 8 -18.49 -12.97 -15.69
CA ALA A 8 -17.22 -12.35 -16.06
C ALA A 8 -16.16 -12.91 -15.10
N GLN A 9 -15.35 -13.82 -15.61
CA GLN A 9 -14.27 -14.44 -14.86
C GLN A 9 -13.14 -13.39 -14.80
N ALA A 10 -12.73 -13.02 -13.59
CA ALA A 10 -11.64 -12.07 -13.39
C ALA A 10 -10.33 -12.60 -13.99
N ASP A 11 -9.51 -11.69 -14.50
CA ASP A 11 -8.24 -12.03 -15.13
C ASP A 11 -7.10 -11.91 -14.14
N GLU A 12 -6.60 -13.06 -13.70
CA GLU A 12 -5.42 -13.15 -12.85
C GLU A 12 -4.16 -12.69 -13.60
N GLY A 13 -3.30 -11.95 -12.90
CA GLY A 13 -1.94 -11.66 -13.33
C GLY A 13 -1.55 -10.19 -13.31
N MET A 14 -0.28 -9.97 -12.97
CA MET A 14 0.42 -8.67 -12.98
C MET A 14 1.61 -8.77 -13.94
N TRP A 15 1.32 -8.56 -15.24
CA TRP A 15 2.20 -8.88 -16.35
C TRP A 15 3.30 -7.85 -16.54
N LEU A 16 4.52 -8.31 -16.86
CA LEU A 16 5.61 -7.40 -17.26
C LEU A 16 5.27 -6.74 -18.61
N PRO A 17 5.36 -5.40 -18.70
CA PRO A 17 4.98 -4.68 -19.92
C PRO A 17 5.79 -5.10 -21.16
N SER A 18 7.08 -5.39 -20.99
CA SER A 18 7.95 -5.85 -22.09
C SER A 18 7.57 -7.23 -22.65
N LEU A 19 6.86 -8.05 -21.85
CA LEU A 19 6.43 -9.40 -22.21
C LEU A 19 4.92 -9.48 -22.53
N ILE A 20 4.22 -8.35 -22.55
CA ILE A 20 2.76 -8.30 -22.73
C ILE A 20 2.29 -8.83 -24.09
N GLY A 21 3.19 -8.92 -25.07
CA GLY A 21 2.88 -9.44 -26.40
C GLY A 21 2.20 -10.81 -26.41
N SER A 22 2.55 -11.68 -25.45
CA SER A 22 1.93 -12.99 -25.27
C SER A 22 0.45 -12.93 -24.85
N ARG A 23 0.01 -11.81 -24.25
CA ARG A 23 -1.35 -11.60 -23.74
C ARG A 23 -2.26 -10.79 -24.66
N ILE A 24 -1.72 -10.14 -25.68
CA ILE A 24 -2.48 -9.24 -26.57
C ILE A 24 -3.67 -9.92 -27.25
N LYS A 25 -3.55 -11.21 -27.61
CA LYS A 25 -4.67 -11.94 -28.21
C LYS A 25 -5.85 -12.06 -27.22
N ASP A 26 -5.57 -12.38 -25.97
CA ASP A 26 -6.56 -12.48 -24.91
C ASP A 26 -7.16 -11.11 -24.59
N MET A 27 -6.33 -10.09 -24.42
CA MET A 27 -6.78 -8.71 -24.19
C MET A 27 -7.71 -8.21 -25.31
N ARG A 28 -7.38 -8.54 -26.57
CA ARG A 28 -8.23 -8.19 -27.74
C ARG A 28 -9.58 -8.89 -27.72
N SER A 29 -9.66 -10.14 -27.26
CA SER A 29 -10.94 -10.84 -27.13
C SER A 29 -11.88 -10.17 -26.12
N LYS A 30 -11.32 -9.41 -25.17
CA LYS A 30 -12.03 -8.64 -24.15
C LYS A 30 -12.27 -7.17 -24.53
N GLY A 31 -11.81 -6.72 -25.69
CA GLY A 31 -12.10 -5.36 -26.19
C GLY A 31 -10.88 -4.43 -26.33
N PHE A 32 -9.66 -4.89 -26.03
CA PHE A 32 -8.44 -4.09 -26.21
C PHE A 32 -8.14 -3.84 -27.69
N LYS A 33 -7.79 -2.60 -28.05
CA LYS A 33 -7.64 -2.17 -29.45
C LYS A 33 -6.22 -1.72 -29.84
N LEU A 34 -5.33 -1.61 -28.84
CA LEU A 34 -3.97 -1.15 -29.08
C LEU A 34 -3.01 -2.35 -29.33
N SER A 35 -1.74 -2.04 -29.60
CA SER A 35 -0.66 -3.02 -29.73
C SER A 35 0.17 -3.14 -28.47
N ALA A 36 1.03 -4.17 -28.38
CA ALA A 36 2.00 -4.30 -27.31
C ALA A 36 2.98 -3.11 -27.26
N GLU A 37 3.37 -2.58 -28.43
CA GLU A 37 4.25 -1.41 -28.51
C GLU A 37 3.58 -0.12 -28.01
N ASP A 38 2.26 0.00 -28.09
CA ASP A 38 1.54 1.14 -27.51
C ASP A 38 1.55 1.09 -25.97
N ILE A 39 1.63 -0.12 -25.39
CA ILE A 39 1.77 -0.31 -23.93
C ILE A 39 3.21 -0.02 -23.51
N TYR A 40 4.19 -0.65 -24.17
CA TYR A 40 5.59 -0.52 -23.84
C TYR A 40 6.48 -0.44 -25.09
N SER A 41 7.24 0.63 -25.19
CA SER A 41 8.30 0.81 -26.18
C SER A 41 9.44 1.63 -25.59
N VAL A 42 10.67 1.31 -25.97
CA VAL A 42 11.86 2.14 -25.69
C VAL A 42 12.18 3.07 -26.87
N ASN A 43 11.67 2.77 -28.06
CA ASN A 43 12.00 3.47 -29.31
C ASN A 43 10.98 4.57 -29.65
N LYS A 44 9.77 4.49 -29.14
CA LYS A 44 8.70 5.49 -29.35
C LYS A 44 7.94 5.77 -28.07
N ALA A 45 7.23 6.89 -27.99
CA ALA A 45 6.33 7.19 -26.90
C ALA A 45 5.24 6.11 -26.78
N SER A 46 5.03 5.60 -25.56
CA SER A 46 4.06 4.55 -25.23
C SER A 46 3.33 4.87 -23.93
N LEU A 47 2.36 4.06 -23.53
CA LEU A 47 1.60 4.30 -22.29
C LEU A 47 2.49 4.37 -21.05
N LYS A 48 3.65 3.67 -21.04
CA LYS A 48 4.60 3.76 -19.91
C LYS A 48 5.09 5.18 -19.63
N ASP A 49 5.17 6.03 -20.67
CA ASP A 49 5.69 7.39 -20.55
C ASP A 49 4.66 8.36 -19.94
N ALA A 50 3.42 7.89 -19.71
CA ALA A 50 2.37 8.62 -19.01
C ALA A 50 2.15 8.14 -17.57
N VAL A 51 2.87 7.11 -17.10
CA VAL A 51 2.69 6.48 -15.78
C VAL A 51 3.95 6.64 -14.95
N VAL A 52 3.80 6.98 -13.69
CA VAL A 52 4.91 7.32 -12.79
C VAL A 52 4.80 6.61 -11.43
N GLN A 53 5.94 6.37 -10.77
CA GLN A 53 5.98 6.17 -9.33
C GLN A 53 5.80 7.53 -8.65
N PHE A 54 4.85 7.62 -7.72
CA PHE A 54 4.58 8.82 -6.94
C PHE A 54 4.98 8.60 -5.47
N GLY A 55 5.86 9.45 -4.96
CA GLY A 55 6.27 9.46 -3.54
C GLY A 55 6.89 8.15 -3.03
N GLY A 56 7.29 7.23 -3.91
CA GLY A 56 7.96 5.97 -3.54
C GLY A 56 7.03 4.85 -3.04
N GLY A 57 5.71 5.02 -3.06
CA GLY A 57 4.75 4.00 -2.58
C GLY A 57 3.46 3.90 -3.40
N CYS A 58 3.24 4.83 -4.32
CA CYS A 58 2.04 4.93 -5.15
C CYS A 58 2.39 5.04 -6.64
N THR A 59 1.35 5.04 -7.44
CA THR A 59 1.37 5.32 -8.88
C THR A 59 0.71 6.68 -9.16
N GLY A 60 0.99 7.29 -10.29
CA GLY A 60 0.31 8.46 -10.82
C GLY A 60 0.36 8.48 -12.33
N GLU A 61 -0.42 9.38 -12.97
CA GLU A 61 -0.48 9.52 -14.41
C GLU A 61 -0.58 10.95 -14.89
N PHE A 62 0.05 11.24 -16.03
CA PHE A 62 -0.03 12.54 -16.67
C PHE A 62 -1.34 12.73 -17.43
N LEU A 63 -2.01 13.87 -17.16
CA LEU A 63 -3.27 14.31 -17.78
C LEU A 63 -3.06 15.33 -18.89
N SER A 64 -1.90 15.97 -18.96
CA SER A 64 -1.63 17.02 -19.95
C SER A 64 -0.20 16.98 -20.46
N ALA A 65 0.05 17.70 -21.57
CA ALA A 65 1.39 17.93 -22.09
C ALA A 65 2.24 18.88 -21.24
N GLU A 66 1.68 19.43 -20.15
CA GLU A 66 2.32 20.40 -19.26
C GLU A 66 2.49 19.84 -17.83
N GLY A 67 2.75 18.54 -17.74
CA GLY A 67 3.13 17.88 -16.49
C GLY A 67 2.01 17.78 -15.43
N LEU A 68 0.75 18.07 -15.76
CA LEU A 68 -0.38 17.89 -14.86
C LEU A 68 -0.53 16.39 -14.55
N LEU A 69 -0.55 16.04 -13.26
CA LEU A 69 -0.48 14.67 -12.78
C LEU A 69 -1.63 14.36 -11.83
N LEU A 70 -2.27 13.21 -12.02
CA LEU A 70 -3.31 12.68 -11.15
C LEU A 70 -2.73 11.53 -10.30
N THR A 71 -3.12 11.48 -9.03
CA THR A 71 -2.91 10.34 -8.13
C THR A 71 -4.00 10.31 -7.06
N ASN A 72 -3.97 9.37 -6.14
CA ASN A 72 -4.94 9.33 -5.04
C ASN A 72 -4.73 10.45 -4.01
N HIS A 73 -5.80 10.79 -3.30
CA HIS A 73 -5.75 11.68 -2.14
C HIS A 73 -4.91 11.07 -1.02
N HIS A 74 -5.09 9.78 -0.73
CA HIS A 74 -4.31 9.11 0.30
C HIS A 74 -2.81 9.00 -0.05
N CYS A 75 -2.44 8.96 -1.33
CA CYS A 75 -1.04 9.02 -1.77
C CYS A 75 -0.40 10.39 -1.51
N GLY A 76 -1.18 11.46 -1.67
CA GLY A 76 -0.77 12.83 -1.40
C GLY A 76 -0.96 13.28 0.06
N TYR A 77 -1.63 12.48 0.90
CA TYR A 77 -2.11 12.88 2.22
C TYR A 77 -1.02 13.51 3.10
N GLY A 78 0.11 12.84 3.25
CA GLY A 78 1.24 13.35 4.06
C GLY A 78 1.84 14.65 3.50
N SER A 79 1.88 14.80 2.19
CA SER A 79 2.35 16.02 1.52
C SER A 79 1.38 17.17 1.72
N ILE A 80 0.08 16.95 1.55
CA ILE A 80 -0.97 17.94 1.80
C ILE A 80 -0.97 18.36 3.27
N GLN A 81 -0.82 17.41 4.18
CA GLN A 81 -0.72 17.67 5.62
C GLN A 81 0.51 18.54 5.95
N SER A 82 1.66 18.28 5.34
CA SER A 82 2.88 19.05 5.57
C SER A 82 2.79 20.50 5.08
N LEU A 83 1.93 20.77 4.11
CA LEU A 83 1.62 22.12 3.61
C LEU A 83 0.56 22.84 4.44
N SER A 84 -0.20 22.09 5.27
CA SER A 84 -1.29 22.64 6.09
C SER A 84 -0.77 23.33 7.34
N SER A 85 -1.47 24.38 7.76
CA SER A 85 -1.29 25.10 9.03
C SER A 85 -2.64 25.33 9.69
N VAL A 86 -2.66 25.89 10.89
CA VAL A 86 -3.91 26.27 11.58
C VAL A 86 -4.70 27.32 10.77
N GLU A 87 -3.98 28.21 10.05
CA GLU A 87 -4.60 29.27 9.22
C GLU A 87 -4.97 28.76 7.83
N HIS A 88 -4.30 27.70 7.34
CA HIS A 88 -4.46 27.12 6.02
C HIS A 88 -4.54 25.59 6.11
N ASP A 89 -5.66 25.07 6.56
CA ASP A 89 -5.88 23.63 6.68
C ASP A 89 -6.34 23.05 5.34
N TYR A 90 -5.37 22.85 4.44
CA TYR A 90 -5.61 22.30 3.11
C TYR A 90 -6.08 20.84 3.13
N LEU A 91 -5.75 20.11 4.19
CA LEU A 91 -6.20 18.73 4.34
C LEU A 91 -7.70 18.66 4.63
N THR A 92 -8.19 19.48 5.57
CA THR A 92 -9.61 19.48 5.96
C THR A 92 -10.50 20.16 4.93
N TYR A 93 -10.07 21.30 4.39
CA TYR A 93 -10.93 22.14 3.52
C TYR A 93 -10.62 21.99 2.03
N GLY A 94 -9.57 21.26 1.67
CA GLY A 94 -9.09 21.15 0.31
C GLY A 94 -8.26 22.35 -0.14
N TYR A 95 -7.64 22.21 -1.30
CA TYR A 95 -6.85 23.25 -1.94
C TYR A 95 -7.04 23.23 -3.46
N TRP A 96 -7.13 24.39 -4.09
CA TRP A 96 -7.17 24.53 -5.54
C TRP A 96 -6.42 25.80 -5.94
N ALA A 97 -5.26 25.67 -6.56
CA ALA A 97 -4.50 26.76 -7.13
C ALA A 97 -5.36 27.46 -8.21
N LYS A 98 -5.32 28.78 -8.27
CA LYS A 98 -6.03 29.59 -9.30
C LYS A 98 -5.13 29.92 -10.47
N SER A 99 -3.84 29.74 -10.31
CA SER A 99 -2.81 29.95 -11.31
C SER A 99 -1.60 29.10 -11.00
N ARG A 100 -0.68 28.94 -11.95
CA ARG A 100 0.59 28.23 -11.72
C ARG A 100 1.45 28.86 -10.62
N GLY A 101 1.31 30.15 -10.39
CA GLY A 101 2.03 30.84 -9.31
C GLY A 101 1.56 30.48 -7.91
N GLU A 102 0.37 29.88 -7.80
CA GLU A 102 -0.20 29.41 -6.54
C GLU A 102 0.02 27.92 -6.31
N GLU A 103 0.58 27.17 -7.26
CA GLU A 103 0.91 25.77 -7.09
C GLU A 103 1.98 25.59 -6.00
N LEU A 104 1.70 24.77 -4.98
CA LEU A 104 2.50 24.69 -3.76
C LEU A 104 3.61 23.64 -3.90
N PRO A 105 4.91 24.04 -3.84
CA PRO A 105 6.02 23.11 -3.90
C PRO A 105 6.08 22.22 -2.66
N VAL A 106 6.39 20.92 -2.84
CA VAL A 106 6.50 19.95 -1.75
C VAL A 106 7.93 19.44 -1.64
N PRO A 107 8.70 19.94 -0.67
CA PRO A 107 10.06 19.48 -0.45
C PRO A 107 10.12 17.97 -0.18
N GLY A 108 11.01 17.28 -0.91
CA GLY A 108 11.24 15.85 -0.73
C GLY A 108 10.27 14.92 -1.47
N LEU A 109 9.17 15.44 -2.02
CA LEU A 109 8.30 14.65 -2.90
C LEU A 109 8.99 14.40 -4.24
N THR A 110 8.94 13.17 -4.73
CA THR A 110 9.55 12.78 -6.00
C THR A 110 8.56 12.06 -6.90
N VAL A 111 8.78 12.21 -8.20
CA VAL A 111 8.08 11.48 -9.26
C VAL A 111 9.12 10.79 -10.13
N SER A 112 8.95 9.49 -10.39
CA SER A 112 9.91 8.72 -11.20
C SER A 112 9.22 8.04 -12.38
N LEU A 113 9.74 8.29 -13.60
CA LEU A 113 9.28 7.67 -14.84
C LEU A 113 10.17 6.48 -15.20
N LEU A 114 9.58 5.40 -15.67
CA LEU A 114 10.33 4.29 -16.24
C LEU A 114 10.88 4.67 -17.61
N VAL A 115 12.20 4.77 -17.73
CA VAL A 115 12.90 5.02 -19.01
C VAL A 115 12.95 3.73 -19.82
N LYS A 116 13.50 2.65 -19.22
CA LYS A 116 13.59 1.33 -19.86
C LYS A 116 13.60 0.22 -18.83
N MET A 117 13.19 -0.97 -19.27
CA MET A 117 13.46 -2.25 -18.62
C MET A 117 14.13 -3.17 -19.63
N GLU A 118 15.11 -3.94 -19.16
CA GLU A 118 15.94 -4.84 -20.00
C GLU A 118 16.22 -6.13 -19.23
N GLU A 119 16.01 -7.29 -19.87
CA GLU A 119 16.43 -8.54 -19.25
C GLU A 119 17.96 -8.67 -19.31
N VAL A 120 18.57 -8.89 -18.14
CA VAL A 120 20.04 -8.97 -17.97
C VAL A 120 20.50 -10.32 -17.43
N THR A 121 19.62 -11.32 -17.45
CA THR A 121 19.88 -12.67 -16.92
C THR A 121 21.15 -13.28 -17.52
N ASP A 122 21.28 -13.27 -18.84
CA ASP A 122 22.42 -13.86 -19.56
C ASP A 122 23.72 -13.09 -19.34
N ARG A 123 23.65 -11.75 -19.21
CA ARG A 123 24.81 -10.89 -18.91
C ARG A 123 25.41 -11.22 -17.54
N LEU A 124 24.55 -11.37 -16.54
CA LEU A 124 24.96 -11.75 -15.16
C LEU A 124 25.47 -13.18 -15.12
N ALA A 125 24.83 -14.11 -15.86
CA ALA A 125 25.31 -15.50 -15.98
C ALA A 125 26.67 -15.59 -16.67
N ALA A 126 26.98 -14.68 -17.60
CA ALA A 126 28.29 -14.57 -18.25
C ALA A 126 29.37 -13.93 -17.35
N GLY A 127 29.02 -13.52 -16.13
CA GLY A 127 29.96 -12.98 -15.13
C GLY A 127 30.09 -11.45 -15.12
N GLU A 128 29.23 -10.72 -15.86
CA GLU A 128 29.16 -9.26 -15.73
C GLU A 128 28.62 -8.89 -14.35
N LYS A 129 29.23 -7.90 -13.70
CA LYS A 129 28.81 -7.52 -12.33
C LYS A 129 27.57 -6.64 -12.38
N ALA A 130 26.65 -6.87 -11.44
CA ALA A 130 25.41 -6.08 -11.31
C ALA A 130 25.71 -4.59 -11.10
N GLU A 131 26.74 -4.28 -10.32
CA GLU A 131 27.16 -2.89 -10.04
C GLU A 131 27.60 -2.16 -11.31
N ASP A 132 28.32 -2.86 -12.21
CA ASP A 132 28.81 -2.27 -13.48
C ASP A 132 27.64 -1.99 -14.45
N ILE A 133 26.69 -2.92 -14.53
CA ILE A 133 25.46 -2.75 -15.33
C ILE A 133 24.66 -1.55 -14.82
N ILE A 134 24.46 -1.47 -13.51
CA ILE A 134 23.73 -0.37 -12.87
C ILE A 134 24.46 0.97 -13.06
N ALA A 135 25.78 1.00 -12.87
CA ALA A 135 26.57 2.21 -13.04
C ALA A 135 26.52 2.73 -14.49
N ALA A 136 26.66 1.84 -15.48
CA ALA A 136 26.55 2.18 -16.88
C ALA A 136 25.17 2.78 -17.20
N ALA A 137 24.09 2.15 -16.74
CA ALA A 137 22.74 2.63 -16.97
C ALA A 137 22.45 4.00 -16.33
N ARG A 138 23.02 4.26 -15.14
CA ARG A 138 22.90 5.57 -14.48
C ARG A 138 23.62 6.69 -15.22
N ALA A 139 24.71 6.36 -15.91
CA ALA A 139 25.49 7.32 -16.68
C ALA A 139 24.83 7.74 -18.00
N GLU A 140 23.79 7.04 -18.46
CA GLU A 140 23.09 7.32 -19.72
C GLU A 140 22.25 8.62 -19.68
N GLY A 141 21.86 9.11 -18.49
CA GLY A 141 21.00 10.31 -18.41
C GLY A 141 21.00 10.99 -17.05
N LYS A 142 20.62 12.27 -17.07
CA LYS A 142 20.50 13.10 -15.87
C LYS A 142 19.35 12.63 -14.99
N GLY A 143 19.60 12.52 -13.68
CA GLY A 143 18.60 12.07 -12.73
C GLY A 143 18.23 10.59 -12.83
N TYR A 144 19.02 9.77 -13.56
CA TYR A 144 18.75 8.34 -13.69
C TYR A 144 19.07 7.59 -12.41
N ARG A 145 18.11 6.74 -12.03
CA ARG A 145 18.23 5.72 -11.00
C ARG A 145 18.05 4.36 -11.66
N ALA A 146 18.91 3.41 -11.34
CA ALA A 146 18.83 2.07 -11.89
C ALA A 146 18.93 1.02 -10.78
N SER A 147 18.20 -0.08 -10.95
CA SER A 147 18.24 -1.28 -10.11
C SER A 147 18.07 -2.52 -10.97
N ILE A 148 18.57 -3.66 -10.48
CA ILE A 148 18.29 -4.98 -11.05
C ILE A 148 17.32 -5.68 -10.11
N GLU A 149 16.16 -6.06 -10.65
CA GLU A 149 15.08 -6.70 -9.91
C GLU A 149 14.93 -8.16 -10.35
N GLN A 150 14.72 -9.02 -9.36
CA GLN A 150 14.50 -10.44 -9.60
C GLN A 150 13.05 -10.72 -9.98
N MET A 151 12.85 -11.51 -11.02
CA MET A 151 11.57 -12.04 -11.45
C MET A 151 11.60 -13.56 -11.33
N TYR A 152 10.42 -14.14 -11.01
CA TYR A 152 10.30 -15.59 -10.83
C TYR A 152 11.36 -16.15 -9.86
N TYR A 153 11.52 -15.47 -8.71
CA TYR A 153 12.49 -15.85 -7.66
C TYR A 153 13.93 -15.95 -8.18
N GLY A 154 14.35 -15.01 -9.02
CA GLY A 154 15.72 -14.92 -9.55
C GLY A 154 16.00 -15.83 -10.76
N ASN A 155 14.98 -16.51 -11.35
CA ASN A 155 15.15 -17.21 -12.62
C ASN A 155 15.30 -16.26 -13.80
N GLN A 156 14.79 -15.04 -13.70
CA GLN A 156 15.03 -13.93 -14.61
C GLN A 156 15.41 -12.68 -13.81
N GLN A 157 16.26 -11.85 -14.38
CA GLN A 157 16.71 -10.61 -13.79
C GLN A 157 16.56 -9.47 -14.80
N PHE A 158 15.93 -8.38 -14.35
CA PHE A 158 15.65 -7.23 -15.19
C PHE A 158 16.30 -5.98 -14.62
N LEU A 159 17.02 -5.26 -15.46
CA LEU A 159 17.45 -3.89 -15.21
C LEU A 159 16.25 -2.95 -15.40
N PHE A 160 15.94 -2.14 -14.40
CA PHE A 160 14.99 -1.04 -14.47
C PHE A 160 15.73 0.28 -14.37
N VAL A 161 15.47 1.20 -15.28
CA VAL A 161 16.05 2.54 -15.28
C VAL A 161 14.92 3.56 -15.17
N TYR A 162 14.99 4.41 -14.16
CA TYR A 162 14.01 5.46 -13.89
C TYR A 162 14.66 6.82 -13.97
N GLN A 163 13.93 7.83 -14.47
CA GLN A 163 14.28 9.23 -14.34
C GLN A 163 13.44 9.87 -13.23
N THR A 164 14.08 10.55 -12.28
CA THR A 164 13.43 11.06 -11.06
C THR A 164 13.42 12.58 -11.03
N TYR A 165 12.23 13.17 -10.97
CA TYR A 165 11.95 14.59 -10.83
C TYR A 165 11.68 14.94 -9.37
N ARG A 166 12.13 16.14 -8.93
CA ARG A 166 12.13 16.58 -7.53
C ARG A 166 11.33 17.85 -7.28
N ASP A 167 10.99 18.62 -8.31
CA ASP A 167 10.08 19.75 -8.20
C ASP A 167 8.66 19.29 -8.54
N VAL A 168 7.93 18.89 -7.51
CA VAL A 168 6.54 18.43 -7.61
C VAL A 168 5.68 19.36 -6.75
N ARG A 169 4.62 19.91 -7.34
CA ARG A 169 3.78 20.91 -6.69
C ARG A 169 2.33 20.46 -6.61
N LEU A 170 1.66 20.80 -5.51
CA LEU A 170 0.23 20.56 -5.33
C LEU A 170 -0.54 21.60 -6.16
N VAL A 171 -1.40 21.11 -7.06
CA VAL A 171 -2.32 21.91 -7.89
C VAL A 171 -3.71 21.93 -7.28
N GLY A 172 -4.17 20.76 -6.81
CA GLY A 172 -5.47 20.67 -6.19
C GLY A 172 -5.71 19.36 -5.45
N ALA A 173 -6.48 19.44 -4.38
CA ALA A 173 -6.98 18.31 -3.64
C ALA A 173 -8.37 18.63 -3.09
N PRO A 174 -9.34 17.71 -3.17
CA PRO A 174 -10.63 17.89 -2.51
C PRO A 174 -10.45 17.90 -0.98
N PRO A 175 -11.40 18.48 -0.22
CA PRO A 175 -11.43 18.33 1.22
C PRO A 175 -11.47 16.85 1.63
N SER A 176 -10.89 16.52 2.81
CA SER A 176 -10.89 15.14 3.32
C SER A 176 -12.27 14.52 3.40
N SER A 177 -13.32 15.31 3.64
CA SER A 177 -14.72 14.88 3.61
C SER A 177 -15.21 14.38 2.22
N ILE A 178 -14.41 14.57 1.16
CA ILE A 178 -14.59 13.97 -0.17
C ILE A 178 -13.47 12.97 -0.44
N GLY A 179 -12.20 13.39 -0.28
CA GLY A 179 -11.03 12.59 -0.59
C GLY A 179 -10.84 11.37 0.31
N LYS A 180 -11.42 11.39 1.51
CA LYS A 180 -11.44 10.30 2.49
C LYS A 180 -12.87 10.01 3.01
N PHE A 181 -13.90 10.28 2.21
CA PHE A 181 -15.29 9.99 2.59
C PHE A 181 -15.48 8.51 2.93
N GLY A 182 -16.13 8.25 4.06
CA GLY A 182 -16.31 6.92 4.62
C GLY A 182 -15.17 6.47 5.54
N GLY A 183 -14.07 7.21 5.59
CA GLY A 183 -12.94 7.01 6.53
C GLY A 183 -12.51 5.56 6.66
N GLU A 184 -12.25 5.11 7.90
CA GLU A 184 -11.92 3.71 8.19
C GLU A 184 -13.15 2.80 8.16
N THR A 185 -14.37 3.36 8.30
CA THR A 185 -15.62 2.59 8.27
C THR A 185 -15.81 1.92 6.92
N ASP A 186 -15.63 2.67 5.83
CA ASP A 186 -15.77 2.16 4.46
C ASP A 186 -14.46 1.61 3.86
N ASN A 187 -13.34 1.69 4.57
CA ASN A 187 -12.07 1.18 4.06
C ASN A 187 -12.16 -0.32 3.70
N TRP A 188 -11.75 -0.70 2.49
CA TRP A 188 -11.92 -2.03 1.86
C TRP A 188 -13.37 -2.42 1.56
N ILE A 189 -14.38 -1.62 1.89
CA ILE A 189 -15.79 -2.00 1.77
C ILE A 189 -16.39 -1.51 0.45
N TRP A 190 -17.27 -2.30 -0.13
CA TRP A 190 -18.16 -1.92 -1.21
C TRP A 190 -19.62 -1.98 -0.73
N PRO A 191 -20.50 -1.04 -1.12
CA PRO A 191 -20.28 0.05 -2.08
C PRO A 191 -19.45 1.21 -1.49
N ARG A 192 -18.45 1.65 -2.27
CA ARG A 192 -17.51 2.72 -1.93
C ARG A 192 -17.92 4.04 -2.59
N HIS A 193 -17.74 5.17 -1.87
CA HIS A 193 -18.15 6.48 -2.34
C HIS A 193 -17.08 7.56 -2.14
N THR A 194 -15.85 7.15 -2.02
CA THR A 194 -14.70 8.02 -1.75
C THR A 194 -14.19 8.66 -3.04
N GLY A 195 -14.05 9.97 -3.07
CA GLY A 195 -13.38 10.72 -4.14
C GLY A 195 -11.87 10.77 -3.93
N ASP A 196 -11.22 9.61 -3.89
CA ASP A 196 -9.81 9.46 -3.52
C ASP A 196 -8.90 9.87 -4.67
N PHE A 197 -8.72 11.18 -4.86
CA PHE A 197 -7.83 11.74 -5.87
C PHE A 197 -7.17 13.05 -5.42
N SER A 198 -6.03 13.39 -6.02
CA SER A 198 -5.34 14.68 -5.89
C SER A 198 -4.59 15.01 -7.17
N ILE A 199 -4.44 16.30 -7.46
CA ILE A 199 -3.83 16.84 -8.69
C ILE A 199 -2.53 17.53 -8.33
N TRP A 200 -1.51 17.19 -9.09
CA TRP A 200 -0.13 17.68 -8.93
C TRP A 200 0.41 18.18 -10.25
N ARG A 201 1.54 18.85 -10.22
CA ARG A 201 2.31 19.16 -11.43
C ARG A 201 3.79 18.88 -11.19
N VAL A 202 4.39 18.23 -12.17
CA VAL A 202 5.83 18.02 -12.23
C VAL A 202 6.46 19.19 -12.96
N TYR A 203 7.55 19.73 -12.40
CA TYR A 203 8.37 20.78 -12.99
C TYR A 203 9.75 20.25 -13.31
N ALA A 204 10.36 20.85 -14.35
CA ALA A 204 11.67 20.49 -14.87
C ALA A 204 12.51 21.75 -15.14
N GLY A 205 13.80 21.58 -15.37
CA GLY A 205 14.66 22.64 -15.87
C GLY A 205 14.29 23.11 -17.29
N GLU A 206 14.99 24.11 -17.81
CA GLU A 206 14.74 24.63 -19.15
C GLU A 206 14.95 23.60 -20.28
N ASP A 207 15.79 22.60 -20.02
CA ASP A 207 16.10 21.46 -20.89
C ASP A 207 15.09 20.31 -20.78
N ASN A 208 13.99 20.49 -20.03
CA ASN A 208 13.01 19.47 -19.66
C ASN A 208 13.58 18.30 -18.81
N GLU A 209 14.77 18.49 -18.24
CA GLU A 209 15.47 17.51 -17.41
C GLU A 209 15.20 17.72 -15.92
N PRO A 210 15.42 16.70 -15.07
CA PRO A 210 15.25 16.82 -13.63
C PRO A 210 16.05 18.00 -13.03
N ALA A 211 15.38 18.77 -12.19
CA ALA A 211 15.96 19.89 -11.45
C ALA A 211 15.44 19.88 -9.98
N GLU A 212 16.22 20.48 -9.10
CA GLU A 212 15.73 20.84 -7.76
C GLU A 212 14.73 22.01 -7.89
N TYR A 213 13.92 22.22 -6.85
CA TYR A 213 12.94 23.31 -6.85
C TYR A 213 13.57 24.65 -7.22
N SER A 214 12.96 25.34 -8.19
CA SER A 214 13.28 26.71 -8.56
C SER A 214 12.04 27.41 -9.11
N THR A 215 11.93 28.72 -8.86
CA THR A 215 10.88 29.55 -9.46
C THR A 215 11.05 29.70 -10.98
N SER A 216 12.23 29.41 -11.52
CA SER A 216 12.51 29.42 -12.97
C SER A 216 12.17 28.11 -13.67
N ASN A 217 11.90 27.02 -12.92
CA ASN A 217 11.51 25.75 -13.53
C ASN A 217 10.20 25.89 -14.30
N LYS A 218 10.09 25.12 -15.38
CA LYS A 218 8.91 25.06 -16.24
C LYS A 218 8.14 23.77 -16.00
N PRO A 219 6.83 23.72 -16.31
CA PRO A 219 6.10 22.47 -16.32
C PRO A 219 6.84 21.44 -17.18
N TYR A 220 6.96 20.20 -16.65
CA TYR A 220 7.53 19.08 -17.37
C TYR A 220 6.67 18.74 -18.59
N GLU A 221 7.30 18.49 -19.73
CA GLU A 221 6.65 18.06 -20.96
C GLU A 221 6.78 16.53 -21.11
N PRO A 222 5.77 15.72 -20.69
CA PRO A 222 5.84 14.27 -20.80
C PRO A 222 5.76 13.83 -22.28
N LYS A 223 6.49 12.77 -22.63
CA LYS A 223 6.43 12.17 -23.98
C LYS A 223 5.03 11.69 -24.36
N ARG A 224 4.20 11.40 -23.35
CA ARG A 224 2.80 10.99 -23.47
C ARG A 224 2.00 11.40 -22.25
N HIS A 225 0.74 11.72 -22.45
CA HIS A 225 -0.29 11.90 -21.40
C HIS A 225 -1.56 11.19 -21.84
N PHE A 226 -2.49 10.95 -20.90
CA PHE A 226 -3.73 10.27 -21.18
C PHE A 226 -4.78 11.22 -21.78
N THR A 227 -5.49 10.74 -22.80
CA THR A 227 -6.80 11.28 -23.18
C THR A 227 -7.82 10.81 -22.14
N VAL A 228 -8.63 11.71 -21.61
CA VAL A 228 -9.65 11.43 -20.60
C VAL A 228 -10.99 11.15 -21.28
N SER A 229 -11.57 9.99 -21.01
CA SER A 229 -12.89 9.63 -21.54
C SER A 229 -14.01 10.08 -20.62
N THR A 230 -14.92 10.90 -21.12
CA THR A 230 -16.12 11.33 -20.39
C THR A 230 -17.35 10.43 -20.62
N LYS A 231 -17.19 9.37 -21.42
CA LYS A 231 -18.30 8.47 -21.81
C LYS A 231 -18.77 7.55 -20.70
N GLY A 232 -17.87 7.24 -19.76
CA GLY A 232 -18.15 6.33 -18.68
C GLY A 232 -17.86 4.88 -18.99
N VAL A 233 -18.35 4.03 -18.10
CA VAL A 233 -18.16 2.58 -18.14
C VAL A 233 -19.49 1.86 -18.00
N ASP A 234 -19.62 0.76 -18.73
CA ASP A 234 -20.71 -0.19 -18.62
C ASP A 234 -20.16 -1.55 -18.16
N GLU A 235 -21.01 -2.39 -17.55
CA GLU A 235 -20.62 -3.74 -17.17
C GLU A 235 -20.19 -4.55 -18.40
N GLY A 236 -19.04 -5.19 -18.31
CA GLY A 236 -18.39 -5.92 -19.41
C GLY A 236 -17.36 -5.09 -20.21
N ASP A 237 -17.28 -3.78 -20.00
CA ASP A 237 -16.26 -2.96 -20.66
C ASP A 237 -14.86 -3.36 -20.24
N PHE A 238 -13.95 -3.41 -21.21
CA PHE A 238 -12.52 -3.70 -20.98
C PHE A 238 -11.87 -2.65 -20.10
N THR A 239 -11.09 -3.10 -19.12
CA THR A 239 -10.26 -2.27 -18.26
C THR A 239 -8.81 -2.76 -18.25
N MET A 240 -7.86 -1.82 -18.19
CA MET A 240 -6.45 -2.11 -17.94
C MET A 240 -5.92 -1.14 -16.90
N ILE A 241 -5.28 -1.70 -15.87
CA ILE A 241 -4.53 -0.95 -14.86
C ILE A 241 -3.05 -1.04 -15.19
N TYR A 242 -2.39 0.11 -15.20
CA TYR A 242 -0.97 0.21 -15.51
C TYR A 242 -0.25 0.93 -14.37
N GLY A 243 0.44 0.18 -13.51
CA GLY A 243 1.00 0.75 -12.29
C GLY A 243 2.04 -0.13 -11.61
N PHE A 244 2.35 0.21 -10.37
CA PHE A 244 3.45 -0.36 -9.61
C PHE A 244 2.93 -1.17 -8.40
N PRO A 245 2.37 -2.39 -8.61
CA PRO A 245 1.94 -3.24 -7.50
C PRO A 245 3.13 -3.62 -6.63
N GLY A 246 2.92 -3.58 -5.32
CA GLY A 246 4.02 -3.65 -4.38
C GLY A 246 4.48 -5.04 -4.02
N ASN A 247 3.55 -5.97 -3.75
CA ASN A 247 3.89 -7.31 -3.25
C ASN A 247 2.76 -8.30 -3.43
N THR A 248 3.09 -9.46 -4.00
CA THR A 248 2.26 -10.68 -3.98
C THR A 248 3.12 -11.87 -3.56
N GLN A 249 2.49 -12.98 -3.21
CA GLN A 249 3.10 -14.23 -2.81
C GLN A 249 2.33 -15.40 -3.45
N GLU A 250 2.15 -15.36 -4.76
CA GLU A 250 1.32 -16.30 -5.51
C GLU A 250 1.86 -17.74 -5.46
N TYR A 251 3.19 -17.87 -5.48
CA TYR A 251 3.85 -19.18 -5.62
C TYR A 251 4.38 -19.75 -4.31
N VAL A 252 4.01 -19.19 -3.15
CA VAL A 252 4.41 -19.75 -1.86
C VAL A 252 3.74 -21.10 -1.63
N ILE A 253 4.45 -21.99 -0.90
CA ILE A 253 3.93 -23.32 -0.55
C ILE A 253 2.88 -23.25 0.55
N SER A 254 2.20 -24.39 0.76
CA SER A 254 1.11 -24.52 1.72
C SER A 254 1.45 -24.07 3.13
N ASP A 255 2.71 -24.29 3.59
CA ASP A 255 3.19 -23.88 4.92
C ASP A 255 3.11 -22.38 5.14
N ALA A 256 3.48 -21.57 4.12
CA ALA A 256 3.38 -20.12 4.21
C ALA A 256 1.92 -19.66 4.34
N VAL A 257 1.04 -20.24 3.55
CA VAL A 257 -0.40 -19.92 3.58
C VAL A 257 -1.01 -20.32 4.92
N GLU A 258 -0.71 -21.52 5.41
CA GLU A 258 -1.20 -22.00 6.69
C GLU A 258 -0.71 -21.13 7.84
N TYR A 259 0.59 -20.77 7.85
CA TYR A 259 1.15 -19.88 8.84
C TYR A 259 0.44 -18.53 8.87
N VAL A 260 0.20 -17.92 7.71
CA VAL A 260 -0.53 -16.63 7.60
C VAL A 260 -1.96 -16.78 8.10
N ALA A 261 -2.70 -17.78 7.59
CA ALA A 261 -4.13 -17.92 7.85
C ALA A 261 -4.46 -18.37 9.28
N THR A 262 -3.58 -19.14 9.94
CA THR A 262 -3.88 -19.77 11.24
C THR A 262 -3.06 -19.23 12.40
N THR A 263 -1.94 -18.57 12.16
CA THR A 263 -0.99 -18.18 13.20
C THR A 263 -0.67 -16.69 13.18
N SER A 264 -0.05 -16.21 12.09
CA SER A 264 0.46 -14.85 11.99
C SER A 264 -0.66 -13.79 12.04
N ASP A 265 -1.58 -13.83 11.09
CA ASP A 265 -2.64 -12.82 10.99
C ASP A 265 -3.65 -12.90 12.14
N PRO A 266 -4.11 -14.09 12.60
CA PRO A 266 -4.95 -14.17 13.80
C PRO A 266 -4.32 -13.56 15.05
N MET A 267 -3.01 -13.76 15.26
CA MET A 267 -2.28 -13.13 16.37
C MET A 267 -2.25 -11.62 16.23
N LYS A 268 -1.87 -11.09 15.06
CA LYS A 268 -1.82 -9.65 14.77
C LYS A 268 -3.20 -9.00 14.90
N ILE A 269 -4.25 -9.64 14.39
CA ILE A 269 -5.64 -9.17 14.52
C ILE A 269 -6.01 -9.03 15.99
N ALA A 270 -5.73 -10.04 16.82
CA ALA A 270 -6.06 -10.04 18.23
C ALA A 270 -5.35 -8.88 18.99
N LEU A 271 -4.05 -8.70 18.75
CA LEU A 271 -3.27 -7.64 19.40
C LEU A 271 -3.71 -6.23 18.95
N ARG A 272 -3.96 -6.05 17.66
CA ARG A 272 -4.43 -4.77 17.13
C ARG A 272 -5.85 -4.43 17.56
N THR A 273 -6.75 -5.42 17.67
CA THR A 273 -8.10 -5.21 18.22
C THR A 273 -8.02 -4.54 19.58
N GLN A 274 -7.21 -5.07 20.48
CA GLN A 274 -7.07 -4.53 21.83
C GLN A 274 -6.48 -3.12 21.85
N ARG A 275 -5.49 -2.85 20.98
CA ARG A 275 -4.93 -1.49 20.85
C ARG A 275 -5.96 -0.50 20.29
N LEU A 276 -6.71 -0.90 19.28
CA LEU A 276 -7.78 -0.08 18.70
C LEU A 276 -8.88 0.22 19.72
N ASP A 277 -9.28 -0.76 20.54
CA ASP A 277 -10.28 -0.56 21.60
C ASP A 277 -9.81 0.46 22.62
N ILE A 278 -8.54 0.40 23.06
CA ILE A 278 -7.96 1.35 24.02
C ILE A 278 -7.95 2.77 23.42
N ILE A 279 -7.45 2.90 22.19
CA ILE A 279 -7.36 4.21 21.50
C ILE A 279 -8.77 4.76 21.25
N SER A 280 -9.71 3.95 20.74
CA SER A 280 -11.09 4.35 20.49
C SER A 280 -11.80 4.83 21.75
N ALA A 281 -11.63 4.11 22.87
CA ALA A 281 -12.20 4.52 24.16
C ALA A 281 -11.63 5.86 24.66
N ALA A 282 -10.37 6.17 24.38
CA ALA A 282 -9.75 7.44 24.70
C ALA A 282 -10.24 8.57 23.77
N GLN A 283 -10.33 8.30 22.46
CA GLN A 283 -10.85 9.24 21.46
C GLN A 283 -12.31 9.65 21.72
N ALA A 284 -13.13 8.73 22.21
CA ALA A 284 -14.53 9.01 22.58
C ALA A 284 -14.65 10.02 23.74
N LYS A 285 -13.63 10.15 24.59
CA LYS A 285 -13.62 11.03 25.76
C LYS A 285 -13.04 12.43 25.49
N SER A 286 -12.22 12.59 24.46
CA SER A 286 -11.49 13.82 24.17
C SER A 286 -11.37 14.09 22.68
N ALA A 287 -11.81 15.26 22.26
CA ALA A 287 -11.63 15.74 20.89
C ALA A 287 -10.14 15.94 20.54
N GLU A 288 -9.32 16.40 21.51
CA GLU A 288 -7.88 16.57 21.34
C GLU A 288 -7.22 15.21 21.08
N VAL A 289 -7.53 14.19 21.86
CA VAL A 289 -7.03 12.82 21.66
C VAL A 289 -7.50 12.26 20.33
N ARG A 290 -8.74 12.52 19.93
CA ARG A 290 -9.27 12.08 18.63
C ARG A 290 -8.45 12.62 17.47
N ILE A 291 -8.09 13.90 17.49
CA ILE A 291 -7.26 14.53 16.46
C ILE A 291 -5.83 13.97 16.50
N ALA A 292 -5.21 13.91 17.68
CA ALA A 292 -3.83 13.45 17.83
C ALA A 292 -3.63 11.98 17.41
N TYR A 293 -4.62 11.12 17.68
CA TYR A 293 -4.52 9.67 17.39
C TYR A 293 -5.19 9.23 16.08
N ALA A 294 -5.79 10.14 15.31
CA ALA A 294 -6.50 9.79 14.09
C ALA A 294 -5.61 9.03 13.07
N ALA A 295 -4.41 9.53 12.82
CA ALA A 295 -3.47 8.90 11.88
C ALA A 295 -2.93 7.56 12.42
N ILE A 296 -2.64 7.47 13.71
CA ILE A 296 -2.18 6.24 14.38
C ILE A 296 -3.27 5.18 14.31
N TYR A 297 -4.50 5.53 14.68
CA TYR A 297 -5.67 4.65 14.61
C TYR A 297 -5.87 4.11 13.19
N SER A 298 -5.88 4.99 12.19
CA SER A 298 -6.04 4.66 10.77
C SER A 298 -4.96 3.67 10.29
N GLY A 299 -3.69 3.93 10.62
CA GLY A 299 -2.58 3.04 10.25
C GLY A 299 -2.70 1.64 10.87
N ILE A 300 -3.16 1.54 12.13
CA ILE A 300 -3.41 0.25 12.79
C ILE A 300 -4.61 -0.46 12.15
N ALA A 301 -5.73 0.27 11.96
CA ALA A 301 -7.00 -0.27 11.48
C ALA A 301 -6.92 -0.78 10.03
N ASN A 302 -6.16 -0.11 9.15
CA ASN A 302 -6.03 -0.49 7.76
C ASN A 302 -5.52 -1.93 7.58
N SER A 303 -4.38 -2.27 8.18
CA SER A 303 -3.84 -3.64 8.10
C SER A 303 -4.67 -4.64 8.92
N TRP A 304 -5.19 -4.22 10.08
CA TRP A 304 -6.08 -5.05 10.91
C TRP A 304 -7.30 -5.53 10.12
N LYS A 305 -7.95 -4.64 9.37
CA LYS A 305 -9.11 -4.96 8.54
C LYS A 305 -8.74 -5.79 7.30
N LYS A 306 -7.57 -5.48 6.69
CA LYS A 306 -7.02 -6.28 5.58
C LYS A 306 -6.82 -7.72 6.00
N TRP A 307 -6.11 -7.97 7.10
CA TRP A 307 -5.81 -9.33 7.58
C TRP A 307 -7.05 -10.14 7.94
N GLN A 308 -8.11 -9.50 8.48
CA GLN A 308 -9.39 -10.19 8.70
C GLN A 308 -9.99 -10.72 7.41
N GLY A 309 -10.00 -9.91 6.36
CA GLY A 309 -10.49 -10.34 5.06
C GLY A 309 -9.58 -11.40 4.41
N GLU A 310 -8.27 -11.30 4.60
CA GLU A 310 -7.26 -12.25 4.12
C GLU A 310 -7.46 -13.63 4.77
N VAL A 311 -7.53 -13.68 6.10
CA VAL A 311 -7.81 -14.93 6.86
C VAL A 311 -9.14 -15.55 6.43
N LEU A 312 -10.20 -14.72 6.32
CA LEU A 312 -11.51 -15.18 5.86
C LEU A 312 -11.44 -15.78 4.44
N GLY A 313 -10.77 -15.10 3.52
CA GLY A 313 -10.64 -15.52 2.12
C GLY A 313 -9.84 -16.81 1.99
N LEU A 314 -8.64 -16.87 2.59
CA LEU A 314 -7.77 -18.05 2.56
C LEU A 314 -8.45 -19.30 3.14
N ASN A 315 -9.17 -19.16 4.26
CA ASN A 315 -9.91 -20.25 4.88
C ASN A 315 -11.12 -20.67 4.06
N ARG A 316 -11.92 -19.72 3.54
CA ARG A 316 -13.08 -19.99 2.69
C ARG A 316 -12.69 -20.75 1.42
N LEU A 317 -11.59 -20.35 0.79
CA LEU A 317 -11.07 -20.98 -0.42
C LEU A 317 -10.33 -22.29 -0.14
N ARG A 318 -10.03 -22.56 1.14
CA ARG A 318 -9.20 -23.70 1.56
C ARG A 318 -7.85 -23.68 0.84
N THR A 319 -7.22 -22.50 0.81
CA THR A 319 -6.03 -22.25 -0.02
C THR A 319 -4.86 -23.16 0.37
N ALA A 320 -4.62 -23.36 1.68
CA ALA A 320 -3.57 -24.26 2.13
C ALA A 320 -3.77 -25.70 1.64
N GLU A 321 -5.01 -26.22 1.68
CA GLU A 321 -5.31 -27.57 1.18
C GLU A 321 -5.18 -27.67 -0.35
N LYS A 322 -5.62 -26.63 -1.08
CA LYS A 322 -5.43 -26.59 -2.54
C LYS A 322 -3.95 -26.62 -2.90
N LYS A 323 -3.13 -25.81 -2.21
CA LYS A 323 -1.68 -25.79 -2.45
C LYS A 323 -1.04 -27.14 -2.09
N ARG A 324 -1.42 -27.79 -0.98
CA ARG A 324 -0.94 -29.15 -0.67
C ARG A 324 -1.32 -30.16 -1.75
N ALA A 325 -2.53 -30.10 -2.29
CA ALA A 325 -2.92 -30.98 -3.39
C ALA A 325 -2.07 -30.73 -4.65
N TYR A 326 -1.82 -29.47 -4.99
CA TYR A 326 -0.96 -29.09 -6.10
C TYR A 326 0.50 -29.54 -5.89
N GLU A 327 1.02 -29.39 -4.69
CA GLU A 327 2.35 -29.86 -4.26
C GLU A 327 2.48 -31.39 -4.36
N GLN A 328 1.45 -32.11 -4.00
CA GLN A 328 1.42 -33.58 -4.15
C GLN A 328 1.52 -34.02 -5.61
N GLU A 329 0.80 -33.35 -6.52
CA GLU A 329 0.88 -33.66 -7.95
C GLU A 329 2.24 -33.25 -8.52
N PHE A 330 2.75 -32.08 -8.14
CA PHE A 330 4.09 -31.65 -8.48
C PHE A 330 5.14 -32.66 -7.99
N ASN A 331 5.06 -33.12 -6.75
CA ASN A 331 6.03 -34.04 -6.16
C ASN A 331 6.06 -35.39 -6.89
N LYS A 332 4.93 -35.91 -7.37
CA LYS A 332 4.89 -37.12 -8.21
C LYS A 332 5.73 -36.97 -9.46
N TRP A 333 5.66 -35.81 -10.12
CA TRP A 333 6.48 -35.50 -11.27
C TRP A 333 7.95 -35.30 -10.87
N ALA A 334 8.21 -34.55 -9.79
CA ALA A 334 9.54 -34.20 -9.29
C ALA A 334 10.36 -35.44 -8.90
N GLN A 335 9.74 -36.50 -8.36
CA GLN A 335 10.42 -37.76 -8.03
C GLN A 335 11.14 -38.40 -9.23
N SER A 336 10.73 -38.11 -10.45
CA SER A 336 11.41 -38.57 -11.68
C SER A 336 12.61 -37.72 -12.09
N LYS A 337 12.89 -36.63 -11.34
CA LYS A 337 13.91 -35.61 -11.64
C LYS A 337 14.89 -35.53 -10.46
N PRO A 338 16.12 -36.05 -10.59
CA PRO A 338 17.07 -36.06 -9.46
C PRO A 338 17.31 -34.68 -8.83
N GLU A 339 17.29 -33.61 -9.63
CA GLU A 339 17.48 -32.22 -9.20
C GLU A 339 16.31 -31.64 -8.40
N TYR A 340 15.12 -32.24 -8.45
CA TYR A 340 13.91 -31.76 -7.78
C TYR A 340 13.32 -32.74 -6.77
N ALA A 341 13.81 -33.98 -6.72
CA ALA A 341 13.18 -35.06 -5.98
C ALA A 341 12.97 -34.81 -4.47
N ASN A 342 13.86 -34.05 -3.85
CA ASN A 342 13.79 -33.72 -2.42
C ASN A 342 13.40 -32.25 -2.17
N LEU A 343 13.09 -31.49 -3.22
CA LEU A 343 12.98 -30.04 -3.12
C LEU A 343 11.87 -29.58 -2.16
N LEU A 344 10.67 -30.17 -2.25
CA LEU A 344 9.58 -29.84 -1.33
C LEU A 344 9.86 -30.26 0.11
N ASP A 345 10.45 -31.42 0.33
CA ASP A 345 10.80 -31.89 1.68
C ASP A 345 11.78 -30.94 2.35
N GLU A 346 12.79 -30.45 1.60
CA GLU A 346 13.74 -29.47 2.09
C GLU A 346 13.08 -28.10 2.35
N MET A 347 12.11 -27.70 1.52
CA MET A 347 11.35 -26.48 1.73
C MET A 347 10.50 -26.56 3.01
N HIS A 348 9.73 -27.61 3.20
CA HIS A 348 8.93 -27.82 4.41
C HIS A 348 9.79 -27.76 5.67
N LYS A 349 10.95 -28.47 5.65
CA LYS A 349 11.90 -28.44 6.75
C LYS A 349 12.42 -27.02 7.03
N ALA A 350 12.74 -26.24 6.00
CA ALA A 350 13.19 -24.85 6.16
C ALA A 350 12.09 -23.97 6.79
N TYR A 351 10.84 -24.18 6.43
CA TYR A 351 9.72 -23.49 7.07
C TYR A 351 9.57 -23.84 8.55
N ASP A 352 9.65 -25.14 8.88
CA ASP A 352 9.58 -25.61 10.28
C ASP A 352 10.69 -25.00 11.16
N GLU A 353 11.88 -24.83 10.61
CA GLU A 353 13.03 -24.22 11.31
C GLU A 353 12.87 -22.69 11.51
N VAL A 354 12.30 -21.98 10.53
CA VAL A 354 12.24 -20.51 10.53
C VAL A 354 10.98 -19.97 11.22
N ILE A 355 9.85 -20.63 11.09
CA ILE A 355 8.56 -20.16 11.63
C ILE A 355 8.64 -19.76 13.11
N PRO A 356 9.24 -20.52 14.03
CA PRO A 356 9.27 -20.15 15.44
C PRO A 356 10.01 -18.83 15.72
N GLU A 357 11.05 -18.53 14.96
CA GLU A 357 11.84 -17.31 15.10
C GLU A 357 11.13 -16.11 14.45
N TYR A 358 10.52 -16.35 13.30
CA TYR A 358 9.73 -15.34 12.61
C TYR A 358 8.48 -14.95 13.41
N TYR A 359 7.78 -15.93 14.01
CA TYR A 359 6.68 -15.70 14.93
C TYR A 359 7.09 -14.86 16.14
N MET A 360 8.24 -15.17 16.76
CA MET A 360 8.75 -14.37 17.88
C MET A 360 9.00 -12.91 17.47
N ARG A 361 9.54 -12.69 16.28
CA ARG A 361 9.75 -11.34 15.73
C ARG A 361 8.41 -10.62 15.53
N GLU A 362 7.40 -11.29 14.97
CA GLU A 362 6.08 -10.69 14.74
C GLU A 362 5.38 -10.38 16.07
N LEU A 363 5.39 -11.33 17.01
CA LEU A 363 4.82 -11.14 18.34
C LEU A 363 5.48 -9.96 19.07
N PHE A 364 6.81 -9.87 19.05
CA PHE A 364 7.52 -8.73 19.63
C PHE A 364 7.15 -7.41 18.94
N SER A 365 7.07 -7.39 17.61
CA SER A 365 6.78 -6.19 16.83
C SER A 365 5.35 -5.69 17.03
N GLU A 366 4.37 -6.58 17.19
CA GLU A 366 2.96 -6.24 17.37
C GLU A 366 2.56 -6.04 18.86
N SER A 367 3.46 -6.38 19.78
CA SER A 367 3.22 -6.16 21.22
C SER A 367 4.21 -5.16 21.81
N ILE A 368 5.38 -5.59 22.25
CA ILE A 368 6.35 -4.77 23.01
C ILE A 368 6.83 -3.55 22.23
N ALA A 369 7.14 -3.71 20.96
CA ALA A 369 7.64 -2.61 20.12
C ALA A 369 6.58 -1.53 19.83
N THR A 370 5.32 -1.79 20.15
CA THR A 370 4.21 -0.82 19.98
C THR A 370 4.01 0.09 21.19
N ILE A 371 4.74 -0.11 22.27
CA ILE A 371 4.72 0.72 23.48
C ILE A 371 5.63 1.92 23.23
N ASP A 372 5.07 3.14 23.21
CA ASP A 372 5.81 4.37 22.92
C ASP A 372 6.94 4.59 23.94
N ALA A 373 6.67 4.37 25.24
CA ALA A 373 7.65 4.45 26.28
C ALA A 373 8.83 3.51 26.06
N TYR A 374 8.57 2.24 25.68
CA TYR A 374 9.63 1.28 25.33
C TYR A 374 10.51 1.78 24.19
N SER A 375 9.87 2.24 23.11
CA SER A 375 10.55 2.72 21.91
C SER A 375 11.41 3.95 22.18
N PHE A 376 10.90 4.87 23.03
CA PHE A 376 11.65 6.03 23.48
C PHE A 376 12.89 5.62 24.31
N ALA A 377 12.71 4.81 25.36
CA ALA A 377 13.81 4.40 26.24
C ALA A 377 14.94 3.70 25.45
N ARG A 378 14.58 2.78 24.56
CA ARG A 378 15.53 2.07 23.72
C ARG A 378 16.28 3.00 22.77
N SER A 379 15.57 3.95 22.14
CA SER A 379 16.17 4.92 21.23
C SER A 379 17.11 5.89 21.96
N LEU A 380 16.72 6.31 23.17
CA LEU A 380 17.53 7.19 24.03
C LEU A 380 18.84 6.51 24.43
N VAL A 381 18.78 5.26 24.90
CA VAL A 381 19.96 4.47 25.28
C VAL A 381 20.89 4.29 24.06
N ALA A 382 20.37 3.97 22.89
CA ALA A 382 21.15 3.81 21.66
C ALA A 382 21.82 5.12 21.22
N ALA A 383 21.13 6.27 21.34
CA ALA A 383 21.68 7.58 21.00
C ALA A 383 22.79 8.01 21.97
N ILE A 384 22.62 7.75 23.26
CA ILE A 384 23.63 7.98 24.27
C ILE A 384 24.89 7.15 23.97
N ALA A 385 24.74 5.85 23.75
CA ALA A 385 25.87 4.95 23.47
C ALA A 385 26.64 5.35 22.20
N ARG A 386 25.92 5.83 21.17
CA ARG A 386 26.56 6.36 19.96
C ARG A 386 27.38 7.61 20.24
N ALA A 387 26.80 8.58 20.97
CA ALA A 387 27.48 9.83 21.30
C ALA A 387 28.73 9.55 22.16
N GLU A 388 28.61 8.69 23.18
CA GLU A 388 29.75 8.27 24.01
C GLU A 388 30.86 7.60 23.17
N GLY A 389 30.51 6.75 22.21
CA GLY A 389 31.46 6.14 21.27
C GLY A 389 32.17 7.15 20.36
N GLU A 390 31.56 8.31 20.10
CA GLU A 390 32.12 9.44 19.37
C GLU A 390 32.85 10.46 20.29
N GLY A 391 32.94 10.20 21.59
CA GLY A 391 33.52 11.13 22.57
C GLY A 391 32.66 12.38 22.81
N LYS A 392 31.36 12.31 22.53
CA LYS A 392 30.40 13.42 22.67
C LYS A 392 29.41 13.16 23.81
N THR A 393 28.81 14.23 24.32
CA THR A 393 27.68 14.15 25.27
C THR A 393 26.37 14.26 24.49
N TYR A 394 25.41 13.38 24.80
CA TYR A 394 24.07 13.45 24.22
C TYR A 394 23.16 14.35 25.08
N ASP A 395 22.39 15.21 24.46
CA ASP A 395 21.41 16.08 25.12
C ASP A 395 20.13 15.27 25.44
N VAL A 396 20.12 14.64 26.58
CA VAL A 396 19.02 13.79 27.04
C VAL A 396 17.76 14.60 27.38
N GLU A 397 17.94 15.84 27.85
CA GLU A 397 16.82 16.72 28.23
C GLU A 397 16.01 17.15 27.01
N THR A 398 16.68 17.63 25.96
CA THR A 398 16.00 17.99 24.70
C THR A 398 15.28 16.80 24.08
N ALA A 399 15.90 15.60 24.09
CA ALA A 399 15.26 14.40 23.61
C ALA A 399 14.00 14.03 24.41
N HIS A 400 14.06 14.15 25.74
CA HIS A 400 12.95 13.89 26.63
C HIS A 400 11.79 14.86 26.42
N GLN A 401 12.07 16.17 26.35
CA GLN A 401 11.07 17.19 26.10
C GLN A 401 10.39 17.00 24.72
N ASN A 402 11.14 16.61 23.70
CA ASN A 402 10.59 16.32 22.37
C ASN A 402 9.66 15.10 22.39
N PHE A 403 10.01 14.06 23.14
CA PHE A 403 9.13 12.90 23.32
C PHE A 403 7.82 13.30 24.01
N LEU A 404 7.88 14.07 25.08
CA LEU A 404 6.70 14.47 25.88
C LEU A 404 5.71 15.35 25.14
N LYS A 405 6.12 16.06 24.06
CA LYS A 405 5.22 16.96 23.30
C LYS A 405 3.97 16.28 22.79
N ASN A 406 4.09 15.04 22.29
CA ASN A 406 3.00 14.28 21.67
C ASN A 406 2.68 13.00 22.44
N TYR A 407 3.29 12.79 23.60
CA TYR A 407 3.14 11.58 24.39
C TYR A 407 1.86 11.59 25.24
N ASN A 408 1.05 10.56 25.12
CA ASN A 408 -0.10 10.34 25.99
C ASN A 408 0.17 9.15 26.92
N ARG A 409 0.56 9.48 28.15
CA ARG A 409 0.94 8.50 29.18
C ARG A 409 -0.19 7.52 29.53
N GLU A 410 -1.45 7.97 29.59
CA GLU A 410 -2.59 7.14 29.99
C GLU A 410 -2.87 6.06 28.91
N ILE A 411 -2.87 6.48 27.65
CA ILE A 411 -3.07 5.56 26.52
C ILE A 411 -1.92 4.57 26.43
N ASP A 412 -0.66 5.04 26.49
CA ASP A 412 0.50 4.18 26.39
C ASP A 412 0.61 3.19 27.55
N GLN A 413 0.29 3.62 28.78
CA GLN A 413 0.24 2.72 29.96
C GLN A 413 -0.84 1.64 29.78
N ALA A 414 -2.01 1.99 29.26
CA ALA A 414 -3.07 1.02 29.00
C ALA A 414 -2.66 0.02 27.92
N ILE A 415 -2.04 0.49 26.83
CA ILE A 415 -1.46 -0.36 25.78
C ILE A 415 -0.37 -1.25 26.38
N ALA A 416 0.57 -0.69 27.16
CA ALA A 416 1.69 -1.44 27.75
C ALA A 416 1.20 -2.57 28.67
N ARG A 417 0.21 -2.31 29.54
CA ARG A 417 -0.40 -3.35 30.41
C ARG A 417 -0.87 -4.54 29.54
N ARG A 418 -1.61 -4.22 28.52
CA ARG A 418 -2.22 -5.26 27.68
C ARG A 418 -1.22 -5.96 26.80
N MET A 419 -0.30 -5.24 26.19
CA MET A 419 0.69 -5.82 25.27
C MET A 419 1.75 -6.66 25.98
N VAL A 420 2.15 -6.29 27.21
CA VAL A 420 3.07 -7.13 28.01
C VAL A 420 2.36 -8.41 28.48
N ASP A 421 1.12 -8.33 28.89
CA ASP A 421 0.31 -9.50 29.26
C ASP A 421 0.12 -10.47 28.09
N GLU A 422 -0.30 -9.96 26.92
CA GLU A 422 -0.46 -10.75 25.68
C GLU A 422 0.86 -11.37 25.21
N PHE A 423 1.97 -10.63 25.31
CA PHE A 423 3.29 -11.18 25.01
C PHE A 423 3.60 -12.39 25.90
N CYS A 424 3.36 -12.27 27.21
CA CYS A 424 3.59 -13.34 28.16
C CYS A 424 2.71 -14.57 27.94
N GLN A 425 1.47 -14.37 27.49
CA GLN A 425 0.54 -15.46 27.20
C GLN A 425 0.87 -16.21 25.91
N ARG A 426 1.48 -15.53 24.93
CA ARG A 426 1.71 -16.06 23.57
C ARG A 426 3.14 -16.51 23.32
N VAL A 427 4.09 -15.98 24.07
CA VAL A 427 5.49 -16.36 23.92
C VAL A 427 5.69 -17.81 24.39
N ASP A 428 6.50 -18.56 23.62
CA ASP A 428 6.98 -19.85 24.09
C ASP A 428 7.65 -19.70 25.48
N PRO A 429 7.22 -20.45 26.49
CA PRO A 429 7.77 -20.37 27.85
C PRO A 429 9.30 -20.53 27.91
N GLU A 430 9.91 -21.30 27.00
CA GLU A 430 11.36 -21.47 26.94
C GLU A 430 12.09 -20.24 26.36
N ARG A 431 11.36 -19.43 25.57
CA ARG A 431 11.89 -18.23 24.90
C ARG A 431 11.58 -16.93 25.67
N MET A 432 10.76 -17.00 26.72
CA MET A 432 10.46 -15.85 27.54
C MET A 432 11.70 -15.36 28.30
N PRO A 433 12.03 -14.04 28.25
CA PRO A 433 13.17 -13.51 28.99
C PRO A 433 13.13 -13.85 30.50
N ALA A 434 14.23 -14.38 31.03
CA ALA A 434 14.30 -14.78 32.43
C ALA A 434 14.02 -13.60 33.37
N ASP A 435 14.57 -12.43 33.05
CA ASP A 435 14.34 -11.21 33.86
C ASP A 435 12.86 -10.79 33.83
N LEU A 436 12.14 -10.97 32.71
CA LEU A 436 10.72 -10.71 32.65
C LEU A 436 9.94 -11.66 33.56
N LYS A 437 10.26 -12.96 33.55
CA LYS A 437 9.65 -13.95 34.47
C LYS A 437 9.84 -13.55 35.95
N VAL A 438 11.05 -13.11 36.30
CA VAL A 438 11.36 -12.64 37.66
C VAL A 438 10.52 -11.43 38.05
N GLN A 439 10.44 -10.41 37.14
CA GLN A 439 9.69 -9.21 37.41
C GLN A 439 8.18 -9.48 37.55
N ILE A 440 7.61 -10.27 36.64
CA ILE A 440 6.19 -10.62 36.68
C ILE A 440 5.86 -11.40 37.96
N SER A 441 6.72 -12.35 38.37
CA SER A 441 6.54 -13.09 39.62
C SER A 441 6.62 -12.19 40.85
N TYR A 442 7.60 -11.27 40.87
CA TYR A 442 7.79 -10.34 42.00
C TYR A 442 6.61 -9.40 42.17
N TYR A 443 6.07 -8.84 41.10
CA TYR A 443 4.93 -7.91 41.18
C TYR A 443 3.56 -8.63 41.21
N GLY A 444 3.51 -9.93 40.96
CA GLY A 444 2.27 -10.72 40.96
C GLY A 444 1.43 -10.49 39.70
N GLY A 445 2.04 -10.34 38.55
CA GLY A 445 1.40 -10.23 37.24
C GLY A 445 2.01 -9.15 36.32
N ALA A 446 1.80 -9.30 35.01
CA ALA A 446 2.33 -8.41 33.98
C ALA A 446 1.80 -6.97 34.14
N GLU A 447 0.50 -6.79 34.34
CA GLU A 447 -0.11 -5.47 34.51
C GLU A 447 0.45 -4.73 35.72
N LYS A 448 0.60 -5.43 36.85
CA LYS A 448 1.14 -4.82 38.09
C LYS A 448 2.62 -4.43 37.92
N TYR A 449 3.37 -5.22 37.19
CA TYR A 449 4.76 -4.87 36.85
C TYR A 449 4.81 -3.61 36.00
N VAL A 450 4.00 -3.52 34.94
CA VAL A 450 3.90 -2.32 34.08
C VAL A 450 3.49 -1.09 34.93
N ASP A 451 2.51 -1.22 35.82
CA ASP A 451 2.09 -0.12 36.70
C ASP A 451 3.22 0.37 37.60
N ALA A 452 3.98 -0.55 38.17
CA ALA A 452 5.12 -0.20 39.01
C ALA A 452 6.21 0.50 38.21
N MET A 453 6.50 0.02 37.00
CA MET A 453 7.46 0.62 36.08
C MET A 453 7.05 2.04 35.67
N PHE A 454 5.81 2.22 35.22
CA PHE A 454 5.30 3.55 34.84
C PHE A 454 5.31 4.52 36.01
N ARG A 455 5.02 4.06 37.21
CA ARG A 455 5.00 4.90 38.45
C ARG A 455 6.40 5.35 38.83
N SER A 456 7.40 4.48 38.70
CA SER A 456 8.77 4.73 39.19
C SER A 456 9.68 5.35 38.12
N SER A 457 9.29 5.36 36.86
CA SER A 457 10.11 5.95 35.79
C SER A 457 10.04 7.48 35.84
N ARG A 458 11.21 8.12 35.88
CA ARG A 458 11.37 9.57 35.73
C ARG A 458 11.24 10.00 34.26
N LEU A 459 11.57 9.12 33.32
CA LEU A 459 11.48 9.40 31.89
C LEU A 459 10.03 9.60 31.40
N LEU A 460 9.05 9.21 32.19
CA LEU A 460 7.62 9.42 31.91
C LEU A 460 7.01 10.58 32.70
N GLY A 461 7.83 11.29 33.48
CA GLY A 461 7.47 12.52 34.20
C GLY A 461 7.76 13.77 33.41
N LYS A 462 7.32 14.93 33.89
CA LYS A 462 7.56 16.25 33.26
C LYS A 462 8.77 16.97 33.82
N ASP A 463 9.39 16.44 34.88
CA ASP A 463 10.55 17.05 35.51
C ASP A 463 11.79 16.88 34.59
N PRO A 464 12.72 17.84 34.59
CA PRO A 464 13.97 17.73 33.87
C PRO A 464 14.77 16.45 34.22
N ILE A 465 15.39 15.83 33.25
CA ILE A 465 16.16 14.61 33.43
C ILE A 465 17.64 14.81 33.11
N THR A 466 18.48 14.01 33.74
CA THR A 466 19.93 13.95 33.51
C THR A 466 20.34 12.59 32.98
N LEU A 467 21.55 12.48 32.46
CA LEU A 467 22.13 11.19 32.03
C LEU A 467 22.13 10.15 33.18
N SER A 468 22.31 10.60 34.43
CA SER A 468 22.25 9.72 35.60
C SER A 468 20.84 9.12 35.80
N ASP A 469 19.81 9.93 35.58
CA ASP A 469 18.42 9.48 35.68
C ASP A 469 18.11 8.39 34.65
N VAL A 470 18.60 8.54 33.41
CA VAL A 470 18.41 7.54 32.36
C VAL A 470 19.04 6.19 32.71
N ARG A 471 20.26 6.19 33.24
CA ARG A 471 21.02 4.94 33.51
C ARG A 471 20.35 4.00 34.52
N GLY A 472 19.62 4.54 35.49
CA GLY A 472 18.96 3.79 36.57
C GLY A 472 17.44 3.64 36.40
N ASP A 473 16.88 4.20 35.36
CA ASP A 473 15.41 4.29 35.20
C ASP A 473 14.75 2.91 35.01
N ALA A 474 13.56 2.75 35.61
CA ALA A 474 12.77 1.53 35.54
C ALA A 474 12.37 1.18 34.09
N LEU A 475 12.07 2.20 33.26
CA LEU A 475 11.72 2.02 31.87
C LEU A 475 12.92 1.55 31.03
N VAL A 476 14.11 2.09 31.31
CA VAL A 476 15.35 1.62 30.67
C VAL A 476 15.66 0.17 31.03
N ASN A 477 15.44 -0.20 32.30
CA ASN A 477 15.59 -1.59 32.73
C ASN A 477 14.59 -2.52 32.05
N PHE A 478 13.33 -2.07 31.89
CA PHE A 478 12.34 -2.79 31.11
C PHE A 478 12.79 -2.96 29.65
N ALA A 479 13.28 -1.91 29.01
CA ALA A 479 13.75 -1.99 27.63
C ALA A 479 14.89 -3.01 27.47
N ARG A 480 15.84 -3.05 28.40
CA ARG A 480 16.97 -4.00 28.40
C ARG A 480 16.55 -5.47 28.48
N ILE A 481 15.42 -5.77 29.14
CA ILE A 481 14.87 -7.14 29.17
C ILE A 481 14.66 -7.70 27.77
N PHE A 482 14.30 -6.83 26.82
CA PHE A 482 13.98 -7.22 25.45
C PHE A 482 15.13 -7.04 24.46
N ASP A 483 16.31 -6.57 24.88
CA ASP A 483 17.44 -6.29 23.96
C ASP A 483 17.85 -7.52 23.11
N LYS A 484 17.87 -8.70 23.71
CA LYS A 484 18.20 -9.94 22.99
C LYS A 484 17.13 -10.28 21.94
N ILE A 485 15.85 -10.15 22.30
CA ILE A 485 14.73 -10.38 21.37
C ILE A 485 14.77 -9.34 20.26
N TYR A 486 14.95 -8.06 20.60
CA TYR A 486 15.07 -6.99 19.62
C TYR A 486 16.22 -7.23 18.63
N THR A 487 17.41 -7.58 19.13
CA THR A 487 18.57 -7.84 18.28
C THR A 487 18.33 -9.03 17.35
N LYS A 488 17.76 -10.13 17.87
CA LYS A 488 17.43 -11.31 17.10
C LYS A 488 16.29 -11.02 16.09
N SER A 489 15.26 -10.29 16.49
CA SER A 489 14.14 -9.95 15.61
C SER A 489 14.57 -9.19 14.36
N ARG A 490 15.63 -8.37 14.45
CA ARG A 490 16.19 -7.68 13.28
C ARG A 490 16.76 -8.62 12.22
N GLN A 491 17.23 -9.80 12.61
CA GLN A 491 17.75 -10.82 11.68
C GLN A 491 16.63 -11.47 10.88
N TYR A 492 15.40 -11.42 11.39
CA TYR A 492 14.18 -11.92 10.74
C TYR A 492 13.28 -10.82 10.21
N ALA A 493 13.80 -9.60 10.02
CA ALA A 493 13.06 -8.45 9.51
C ALA A 493 12.87 -8.50 7.97
N PHE A 494 12.44 -9.65 7.46
CA PHE A 494 12.09 -9.83 6.06
C PHE A 494 10.67 -9.30 5.79
N ARG A 495 10.40 -8.98 4.55
CA ARG A 495 9.08 -8.52 4.12
C ARG A 495 8.03 -9.61 4.29
N ASN A 496 8.35 -10.82 3.84
CA ASN A 496 7.52 -12.02 3.95
C ASN A 496 8.36 -13.16 4.54
N LEU A 497 7.71 -14.14 5.15
CA LEU A 497 8.38 -15.34 5.67
C LEU A 497 9.22 -16.05 4.59
N SER A 498 8.68 -16.13 3.35
CA SER A 498 9.35 -16.72 2.19
C SER A 498 10.67 -16.02 1.79
N ASN A 499 10.90 -14.77 2.25
CA ASN A 499 12.15 -14.05 2.01
C ASN A 499 13.25 -14.33 3.06
N ALA A 500 13.00 -15.21 4.03
CA ALA A 500 14.04 -15.69 4.90
C ALA A 500 15.10 -16.44 4.06
N PRO A 501 16.43 -16.16 4.20
CA PRO A 501 17.45 -16.76 3.34
C PRO A 501 17.43 -18.29 3.34
N GLN A 502 17.07 -18.89 4.48
CA GLN A 502 16.94 -20.34 4.64
C GLN A 502 15.84 -20.94 3.77
N ILE A 503 14.80 -20.16 3.47
CA ILE A 503 13.63 -20.54 2.66
C ILE A 503 13.82 -20.07 1.22
N GLU A 504 14.21 -18.81 1.02
CA GLU A 504 14.32 -18.14 -0.28
C GLU A 504 15.18 -18.90 -1.28
N GLN A 505 16.28 -19.54 -0.81
CA GLN A 505 17.17 -20.32 -1.66
C GLN A 505 16.48 -21.46 -2.43
N TYR A 506 15.37 -21.99 -1.91
CA TYR A 506 14.62 -23.09 -2.54
C TYR A 506 13.58 -22.58 -3.55
N TYR A 507 13.15 -21.31 -3.46
CA TYR A 507 12.13 -20.80 -4.39
C TYR A 507 12.62 -20.66 -5.82
N ARG A 508 13.92 -20.39 -6.04
CA ARG A 508 14.46 -20.31 -7.39
C ARG A 508 14.37 -21.64 -8.13
N PRO A 509 14.89 -22.78 -7.60
CA PRO A 509 14.69 -24.09 -8.24
C PRO A 509 13.22 -24.53 -8.26
N TYR A 510 12.43 -24.22 -7.25
CA TYR A 510 11.01 -24.55 -7.21
C TYR A 510 10.23 -23.87 -8.34
N MET A 511 10.42 -22.56 -8.51
CA MET A 511 9.76 -21.82 -9.59
C MET A 511 10.18 -22.28 -10.98
N ARG A 512 11.45 -22.66 -11.16
CA ARG A 512 11.94 -23.27 -12.41
C ARG A 512 11.22 -24.61 -12.65
N ALA A 513 11.18 -25.45 -11.65
CA ALA A 513 10.52 -26.77 -11.73
C ALA A 513 9.02 -26.64 -12.02
N LEU A 514 8.30 -25.72 -11.37
CA LEU A 514 6.88 -25.45 -11.65
C LEU A 514 6.65 -25.10 -13.13
N ARG A 515 7.48 -24.23 -13.71
CA ARG A 515 7.38 -23.82 -15.13
C ARG A 515 7.75 -24.94 -16.10
N GLU A 516 8.57 -25.89 -15.68
CA GLU A 516 8.86 -27.11 -16.47
C GLU A 516 7.72 -28.13 -16.41
N TRP A 517 7.06 -28.24 -15.28
CA TRP A 517 5.98 -29.19 -15.02
C TRP A 517 4.64 -28.72 -15.57
N ASP A 518 4.18 -27.54 -15.15
CA ASP A 518 2.86 -27.00 -15.48
C ASP A 518 2.97 -26.02 -16.67
N LYS A 519 3.18 -26.58 -17.87
CA LYS A 519 3.43 -25.81 -19.10
C LYS A 519 2.20 -25.06 -19.62
N ASP A 520 1.02 -25.48 -19.20
CA ASP A 520 -0.24 -24.89 -19.63
C ASP A 520 -0.62 -23.67 -18.79
N ARG A 521 -0.04 -23.52 -17.61
CA ARG A 521 -0.24 -22.38 -16.73
C ARG A 521 0.54 -21.16 -17.26
N ALA A 522 -0.15 -20.02 -17.34
CA ALA A 522 0.47 -18.75 -17.66
C ALA A 522 1.06 -18.14 -16.38
N PHE A 523 2.36 -18.29 -16.18
CA PHE A 523 3.06 -17.71 -15.04
C PHE A 523 3.35 -16.24 -15.25
N TYR A 524 3.13 -15.42 -14.23
CA TYR A 524 3.57 -14.02 -14.13
C TYR A 524 4.43 -13.86 -12.87
N PRO A 525 5.41 -12.94 -12.83
CA PRO A 525 6.24 -12.80 -11.63
C PRO A 525 5.49 -12.07 -10.53
N ASP A 526 5.69 -12.49 -9.27
CA ASP A 526 5.17 -11.78 -8.10
C ASP A 526 5.48 -10.29 -8.16
N ALA A 527 4.58 -9.47 -7.63
CA ALA A 527 4.73 -8.03 -7.59
C ALA A 527 5.88 -7.62 -6.65
N ASN A 528 6.66 -6.62 -7.07
CA ASN A 528 7.83 -6.12 -6.35
C ASN A 528 8.06 -4.61 -6.54
N PHE A 529 6.97 -3.87 -6.74
CA PHE A 529 6.96 -2.42 -6.99
C PHE A 529 7.63 -2.02 -8.32
N THR A 530 7.61 -2.92 -9.30
CA THR A 530 7.96 -2.61 -10.70
C THR A 530 6.70 -2.40 -11.54
N LEU A 531 6.84 -1.74 -12.69
CA LEU A 531 5.70 -1.44 -13.57
C LEU A 531 5.07 -2.72 -14.12
N ARG A 532 3.74 -2.84 -13.98
CA ARG A 532 2.94 -4.02 -14.39
C ARG A 532 1.66 -3.62 -15.10
N VAL A 533 1.19 -4.53 -15.91
CA VAL A 533 -0.12 -4.50 -16.57
C VAL A 533 -1.03 -5.52 -15.91
N ALA A 534 -2.18 -5.09 -15.40
CA ALA A 534 -3.30 -5.95 -15.04
C ALA A 534 -4.51 -5.55 -15.89
N TYR A 535 -5.21 -6.52 -16.48
CA TYR A 535 -6.38 -6.23 -17.33
C TYR A 535 -7.57 -7.08 -16.93
N GLY A 536 -8.76 -6.62 -17.25
CA GLY A 536 -10.01 -7.25 -16.91
C GLY A 536 -11.20 -6.52 -17.53
N THR A 537 -12.33 -6.61 -16.86
CA THR A 537 -13.57 -5.95 -17.27
C THR A 537 -14.30 -5.33 -16.08
N VAL A 538 -15.12 -4.32 -16.35
CA VAL A 538 -16.06 -3.78 -15.35
C VAL A 538 -17.04 -4.88 -14.97
N ALA A 539 -17.13 -5.25 -13.70
CA ALA A 539 -18.05 -6.29 -13.25
C ALA A 539 -18.43 -6.15 -11.78
N GLY A 540 -19.70 -6.37 -11.49
CA GLY A 540 -20.17 -6.66 -10.14
C GLY A 540 -19.81 -8.08 -9.69
N TYR A 541 -20.35 -8.51 -8.55
CA TYR A 541 -20.16 -9.87 -8.04
C TYR A 541 -21.24 -10.26 -7.03
N GLU A 542 -21.46 -11.56 -6.88
CA GLU A 542 -22.30 -12.11 -5.80
C GLU A 542 -21.52 -12.06 -4.48
N TYR A 543 -21.98 -11.19 -3.57
CA TYR A 543 -21.32 -10.99 -2.28
C TYR A 543 -21.69 -12.09 -1.30
N ALA A 544 -22.99 -12.42 -1.23
CA ALA A 544 -23.55 -13.45 -0.37
C ALA A 544 -24.83 -14.01 -1.00
N ASP A 545 -25.45 -15.00 -0.34
CA ASP A 545 -26.76 -15.51 -0.74
C ASP A 545 -27.78 -14.35 -0.82
N ALA A 546 -28.42 -14.24 -1.97
CA ALA A 546 -29.39 -13.19 -2.30
C ALA A 546 -28.83 -11.74 -2.29
N GLU A 547 -27.50 -11.55 -2.35
CA GLU A 547 -26.86 -10.23 -2.36
C GLU A 547 -25.89 -10.11 -3.54
N TYR A 548 -26.22 -9.20 -4.48
CA TYR A 548 -25.38 -8.86 -5.63
C TYR A 548 -24.87 -7.43 -5.51
N HIS A 549 -23.56 -7.24 -5.60
CA HIS A 549 -22.93 -5.94 -5.65
C HIS A 549 -22.82 -5.43 -7.08
N HIS A 550 -23.59 -4.39 -7.40
CA HIS A 550 -23.50 -3.70 -8.69
C HIS A 550 -22.14 -3.01 -8.85
N PRO A 551 -21.61 -2.92 -10.09
CA PRO A 551 -20.25 -2.43 -10.31
C PRO A 551 -20.08 -0.91 -10.20
N VAL A 552 -21.14 -0.10 -10.16
CA VAL A 552 -21.03 1.38 -10.12
C VAL A 552 -21.74 1.94 -8.89
N SER A 553 -21.04 2.75 -8.09
CA SER A 553 -21.66 3.57 -7.04
C SER A 553 -21.91 5.00 -7.53
N THR A 554 -22.82 5.70 -6.87
CA THR A 554 -23.26 7.02 -7.32
C THR A 554 -23.34 8.03 -6.17
N ILE A 555 -23.45 9.32 -6.50
CA ILE A 555 -23.64 10.41 -5.53
C ILE A 555 -24.86 10.19 -4.64
N ASP A 556 -25.88 9.45 -5.09
CA ASP A 556 -27.05 9.09 -4.26
C ASP A 556 -26.62 8.27 -3.04
N GLY A 557 -25.63 7.40 -3.19
CA GLY A 557 -25.05 6.63 -2.08
C GLY A 557 -24.25 7.48 -1.10
N ILE A 558 -23.60 8.55 -1.56
CA ILE A 558 -22.99 9.56 -0.67
C ILE A 558 -24.07 10.18 0.22
N MET A 559 -25.18 10.65 -0.41
CA MET A 559 -26.28 11.28 0.31
C MET A 559 -26.99 10.32 1.27
N ALA A 560 -27.08 9.04 0.92
CA ALA A 560 -27.68 8.03 1.81
C ALA A 560 -26.83 7.75 3.05
N LYS A 561 -25.51 8.00 2.99
CA LYS A 561 -24.57 7.85 4.10
C LYS A 561 -24.34 9.17 4.86
N ASP A 562 -24.73 10.32 4.29
CA ASP A 562 -24.43 11.64 4.87
C ASP A 562 -25.02 11.80 6.26
N ASP A 563 -24.14 11.99 7.27
CA ASP A 563 -24.52 12.30 8.64
C ASP A 563 -23.56 13.34 9.22
N PRO A 564 -24.03 14.58 9.48
CA PRO A 564 -23.20 15.64 10.03
C PRO A 564 -22.61 15.33 11.44
N ASN A 565 -23.16 14.35 12.14
CA ASN A 565 -22.68 13.95 13.47
C ASN A 565 -21.60 12.86 13.40
N VAL A 566 -21.39 12.25 12.23
CA VAL A 566 -20.40 11.21 12.04
C VAL A 566 -19.27 11.76 11.17
N TYR A 567 -18.10 11.89 11.75
CA TYR A 567 -16.94 12.51 11.08
C TYR A 567 -16.65 11.91 9.70
N ASP A 568 -16.69 10.57 9.57
CA ASP A 568 -16.41 9.84 8.33
C ASP A 568 -17.46 10.09 7.22
N TYR A 569 -18.68 10.53 7.59
CA TYR A 569 -19.79 10.69 6.67
C TYR A 569 -20.29 12.15 6.53
N ASN A 570 -19.64 13.10 7.18
CA ASN A 570 -19.98 14.50 7.10
C ASN A 570 -19.43 15.14 5.82
N ILE A 571 -20.26 15.36 4.80
CA ILE A 571 -19.86 15.97 3.53
C ILE A 571 -19.93 17.51 3.56
N PRO A 572 -19.24 18.20 2.61
CA PRO A 572 -19.32 19.65 2.51
C PRO A 572 -20.75 20.12 2.15
N GLN A 573 -21.17 21.25 2.72
CA GLN A 573 -22.48 21.84 2.45
C GLN A 573 -22.70 22.11 0.95
N VAL A 574 -21.66 22.54 0.24
CA VAL A 574 -21.73 22.77 -1.21
C VAL A 574 -22.16 21.53 -2.00
N LEU A 575 -21.72 20.33 -1.56
CA LEU A 575 -22.13 19.08 -2.21
C LEU A 575 -23.61 18.77 -1.93
N ARG A 576 -24.10 19.01 -0.69
CA ARG A 576 -25.53 18.92 -0.36
C ARG A 576 -26.38 19.85 -1.23
N ASP A 577 -25.93 21.10 -1.41
CA ASP A 577 -26.63 22.12 -2.20
C ASP A 577 -26.69 21.75 -3.69
N ILE A 578 -25.57 21.25 -4.24
CA ILE A 578 -25.51 20.76 -5.63
C ILE A 578 -26.47 19.58 -5.83
N TYR A 579 -26.48 18.63 -4.89
CA TYR A 579 -27.37 17.47 -4.95
C TYR A 579 -28.86 17.88 -4.87
N ALA A 580 -29.23 18.74 -3.93
CA ALA A 580 -30.60 19.22 -3.76
C ALA A 580 -31.12 19.94 -5.01
N LYS A 581 -30.24 20.70 -5.69
CA LYS A 581 -30.56 21.41 -6.94
C LYS A 581 -30.46 20.55 -8.19
N LYS A 582 -29.89 19.34 -8.06
CA LYS A 582 -29.51 18.45 -9.18
C LYS A 582 -28.60 19.14 -10.21
N ASP A 583 -27.72 20.04 -9.71
CA ASP A 583 -26.82 20.83 -10.55
C ASP A 583 -25.52 20.03 -10.85
N TYR A 584 -25.69 18.90 -11.52
CA TYR A 584 -24.61 17.99 -11.86
C TYR A 584 -23.85 18.38 -13.14
N GLY A 585 -24.30 19.41 -13.86
CA GLY A 585 -23.74 19.80 -15.14
C GLY A 585 -23.74 18.65 -16.15
N ARG A 586 -22.67 18.55 -16.93
CA ARG A 586 -22.48 17.50 -17.96
C ARG A 586 -22.05 16.14 -17.39
N TRP A 587 -21.83 16.03 -16.08
CA TRP A 587 -21.23 14.85 -15.44
C TRP A 587 -22.27 13.78 -15.06
N ALA A 588 -23.57 14.12 -15.04
CA ALA A 588 -24.62 13.17 -14.74
C ALA A 588 -24.95 12.26 -15.94
N GLN A 589 -25.21 10.99 -15.63
CA GLN A 589 -25.60 9.97 -16.59
C GLN A 589 -26.77 9.13 -16.08
N GLN A 590 -27.36 8.31 -16.96
CA GLN A 590 -28.36 7.31 -16.58
C GLN A 590 -27.63 6.09 -16.00
N ILE A 591 -27.81 5.85 -14.69
CA ILE A 591 -27.21 4.72 -13.97
C ILE A 591 -28.35 4.03 -13.21
N TYR A 592 -28.56 2.75 -13.48
CA TYR A 592 -29.65 1.95 -12.86
C TYR A 592 -31.02 2.64 -12.95
N GLY A 593 -31.33 3.25 -14.10
CA GLY A 593 -32.60 3.94 -14.36
C GLY A 593 -32.76 5.33 -13.72
N LYS A 594 -31.73 5.88 -13.09
CA LYS A 594 -31.72 7.21 -12.48
C LYS A 594 -30.63 8.09 -13.10
N LYS A 595 -30.92 9.40 -13.22
CA LYS A 595 -29.90 10.37 -13.60
C LYS A 595 -29.08 10.74 -12.37
N SER A 596 -27.82 10.30 -12.33
CA SER A 596 -26.91 10.48 -11.20
C SER A 596 -25.48 10.72 -11.65
N VAL A 597 -24.58 11.12 -10.74
CA VAL A 597 -23.14 11.21 -10.97
C VAL A 597 -22.50 9.91 -10.47
N PRO A 598 -21.77 9.16 -11.32
CA PRO A 598 -21.02 7.99 -10.86
C PRO A 598 -19.88 8.43 -9.94
N VAL A 599 -19.54 7.62 -8.92
CA VAL A 599 -18.49 7.93 -7.96
C VAL A 599 -17.34 6.93 -8.05
N CYS A 600 -17.62 5.65 -7.87
CA CYS A 600 -16.62 4.58 -7.99
C CYS A 600 -17.17 3.45 -8.86
N PHE A 601 -16.25 2.64 -9.38
CA PHE A 601 -16.62 1.40 -10.06
C PHE A 601 -15.70 0.23 -9.70
N LEU A 602 -16.22 -0.98 -9.89
CA LEU A 602 -15.53 -2.25 -9.72
C LEU A 602 -15.07 -2.81 -11.06
N ALA A 603 -13.91 -3.43 -11.06
CA ALA A 603 -13.42 -4.20 -12.19
C ALA A 603 -12.69 -5.47 -11.71
N THR A 604 -12.42 -6.39 -12.65
CA THR A 604 -11.84 -7.71 -12.36
C THR A 604 -10.31 -7.72 -12.37
N ASN A 605 -9.66 -6.55 -12.39
CA ASN A 605 -8.21 -6.45 -12.46
C ASN A 605 -7.55 -6.96 -11.17
N HIS A 606 -6.48 -7.73 -11.33
CA HIS A 606 -5.65 -8.15 -10.20
C HIS A 606 -4.78 -6.97 -9.73
N THR A 607 -4.98 -6.51 -8.50
CA THR A 607 -4.25 -5.37 -7.91
C THR A 607 -3.70 -5.70 -6.52
N SER A 608 -2.65 -4.99 -6.12
CA SER A 608 -2.06 -5.04 -4.78
C SER A 608 -1.73 -3.63 -4.30
N GLY A 609 -1.32 -3.47 -3.03
CA GLY A 609 -0.80 -2.21 -2.51
C GLY A 609 0.30 -1.67 -3.43
N GLY A 610 0.32 -0.35 -3.70
CA GLY A 610 1.17 0.28 -4.72
C GLY A 610 0.45 0.59 -6.04
N ASN A 611 -0.63 -0.15 -6.38
CA ASN A 611 -1.54 0.23 -7.45
C ASN A 611 -2.42 1.46 -7.11
N SER A 612 -2.35 1.97 -5.91
CA SER A 612 -2.96 3.25 -5.54
C SER A 612 -2.49 4.35 -6.47
N GLY A 613 -3.43 5.08 -7.09
CA GLY A 613 -3.15 6.12 -8.08
C GLY A 613 -2.83 5.60 -9.49
N SER A 614 -3.01 4.30 -9.77
CA SER A 614 -2.82 3.77 -11.13
C SER A 614 -3.95 4.18 -12.06
N PRO A 615 -3.63 4.60 -13.31
CA PRO A 615 -4.64 4.84 -14.33
C PRO A 615 -5.43 3.57 -14.63
N VAL A 616 -6.75 3.70 -14.74
CA VAL A 616 -7.63 2.69 -15.32
C VAL A 616 -8.03 3.17 -16.69
N ILE A 617 -7.69 2.40 -17.72
CA ILE A 617 -7.94 2.77 -19.12
C ILE A 617 -8.86 1.78 -19.82
N ASN A 618 -9.61 2.29 -20.81
CA ASN A 618 -10.45 1.47 -21.67
C ASN A 618 -9.65 0.81 -22.82
N GLY A 619 -10.33 0.02 -23.63
CA GLY A 619 -9.71 -0.68 -24.76
C GLY A 619 -9.04 0.22 -25.81
N LYS A 620 -9.30 1.54 -25.81
CA LYS A 620 -8.67 2.53 -26.68
C LYS A 620 -7.47 3.22 -26.06
N GLY A 621 -7.15 2.92 -24.78
CA GLY A 621 -6.10 3.59 -24.00
C GLY A 621 -6.52 4.94 -23.44
N GLU A 622 -7.82 5.23 -23.36
CA GLU A 622 -8.37 6.44 -22.77
C GLU A 622 -8.60 6.22 -21.28
N LEU A 623 -8.27 7.21 -20.44
CA LEU A 623 -8.44 7.17 -19.00
C LEU A 623 -9.93 7.22 -18.62
N ILE A 624 -10.38 6.24 -17.86
CA ILE A 624 -11.76 6.09 -17.38
C ILE A 624 -11.89 6.14 -15.86
N GLY A 625 -10.81 6.02 -15.14
CA GLY A 625 -10.78 6.05 -13.68
C GLY A 625 -9.38 5.98 -13.11
N ILE A 626 -9.30 6.06 -11.79
CA ILE A 626 -8.08 5.93 -11.01
C ILE A 626 -8.27 4.85 -9.95
N ASN A 627 -7.41 3.82 -9.96
CA ASN A 627 -7.46 2.76 -8.96
C ASN A 627 -7.03 3.28 -7.59
N PHE A 628 -7.74 2.90 -6.52
CA PHE A 628 -7.34 3.32 -5.18
C PHE A 628 -7.45 2.21 -4.12
N ASP A 629 -8.27 1.15 -4.38
CA ASP A 629 -8.51 0.10 -3.39
C ASP A 629 -8.93 -1.21 -4.07
N ARG A 630 -9.19 -2.22 -3.28
CA ARG A 630 -9.87 -3.47 -3.66
C ARG A 630 -10.90 -3.83 -2.59
N THR A 631 -11.86 -4.70 -2.94
CA THR A 631 -12.92 -5.09 -1.99
C THR A 631 -12.33 -5.93 -0.85
N TRP A 632 -12.95 -5.87 0.32
CA TRP A 632 -12.50 -6.60 1.51
C TRP A 632 -12.38 -8.11 1.28
N ARG A 633 -13.30 -8.68 0.49
CA ARG A 633 -13.23 -10.09 0.10
C ARG A 633 -12.13 -10.43 -0.91
N SER A 634 -11.46 -9.42 -1.45
CA SER A 634 -10.32 -9.57 -2.36
C SER A 634 -8.96 -9.45 -1.65
N THR A 635 -8.93 -9.22 -0.34
CA THR A 635 -7.68 -8.94 0.38
C THR A 635 -6.71 -10.12 0.40
N MET A 636 -7.20 -11.36 0.25
CA MET A 636 -6.38 -12.56 0.11
C MET A 636 -5.69 -12.68 -1.27
N SER A 637 -6.05 -11.84 -2.26
CA SER A 637 -5.55 -11.96 -3.64
C SER A 637 -4.04 -11.70 -3.80
N ASP A 638 -3.35 -11.33 -2.75
CA ASP A 638 -1.88 -11.32 -2.74
C ASP A 638 -1.28 -12.75 -2.70
N MET A 639 -2.05 -13.77 -2.30
CA MET A 639 -1.63 -15.18 -2.16
C MET A 639 -2.50 -16.16 -2.93
N GLU A 640 -3.76 -15.82 -3.16
CA GLU A 640 -4.74 -16.64 -3.90
C GLU A 640 -5.76 -15.71 -4.56
N PHE A 641 -5.78 -15.68 -5.87
CA PHE A 641 -6.74 -14.90 -6.63
C PHE A 641 -8.02 -15.71 -6.93
N ASP A 642 -9.16 -15.22 -6.46
CA ASP A 642 -10.47 -15.83 -6.78
C ASP A 642 -11.20 -14.97 -7.84
N PRO A 643 -11.31 -15.44 -9.09
CA PRO A 643 -11.95 -14.69 -10.16
C PRO A 643 -13.43 -14.39 -9.90
N SER A 644 -14.10 -15.14 -9.04
CA SER A 644 -15.52 -14.95 -8.75
C SER A 644 -15.79 -13.71 -7.89
N ILE A 645 -14.86 -13.35 -7.00
CA ILE A 645 -15.07 -12.28 -6.00
C ILE A 645 -14.00 -11.18 -5.99
N CYS A 646 -12.80 -11.42 -6.52
CA CYS A 646 -11.75 -10.40 -6.52
C CYS A 646 -12.12 -9.24 -7.43
N ARG A 647 -12.24 -8.05 -6.84
CA ARG A 647 -12.53 -6.79 -7.54
C ARG A 647 -11.66 -5.68 -6.99
N ASN A 648 -11.03 -4.92 -7.88
CA ASN A 648 -10.45 -3.64 -7.53
C ASN A 648 -11.54 -2.56 -7.50
N ILE A 649 -11.25 -1.46 -6.81
CA ILE A 649 -12.13 -0.28 -6.68
C ILE A 649 -11.41 0.92 -7.30
N SER A 650 -12.11 1.60 -8.21
CA SER A 650 -11.58 2.79 -8.89
C SER A 650 -12.52 3.97 -8.74
N VAL A 651 -11.97 5.18 -8.54
CA VAL A 651 -12.75 6.41 -8.68
C VAL A 651 -13.07 6.61 -10.14
N ASP A 652 -14.33 6.85 -10.47
CA ASP A 652 -14.74 7.19 -11.84
C ASP A 652 -14.17 8.55 -12.23
N ILE A 653 -13.53 8.63 -13.39
CA ILE A 653 -12.90 9.88 -13.83
C ILE A 653 -13.89 11.05 -13.93
N ARG A 654 -15.17 10.76 -14.19
CA ARG A 654 -16.23 11.80 -14.25
C ARG A 654 -16.51 12.40 -12.88
N TYR A 655 -16.34 11.62 -11.80
CA TYR A 655 -16.42 12.16 -10.44
C TYR A 655 -15.23 13.07 -10.14
N VAL A 656 -14.03 12.70 -10.55
CA VAL A 656 -12.86 13.57 -10.46
C VAL A 656 -13.12 14.91 -11.15
N LEU A 657 -13.58 14.87 -12.41
CA LEU A 657 -13.88 16.06 -13.18
C LEU A 657 -15.06 16.87 -12.60
N PHE A 658 -16.09 16.20 -12.06
CA PHE A 658 -17.21 16.84 -11.36
C PHE A 658 -16.74 17.62 -10.13
N ILE A 659 -15.85 17.03 -9.32
CA ILE A 659 -15.31 17.71 -8.13
C ILE A 659 -14.43 18.90 -8.51
N ILE A 660 -13.56 18.75 -9.52
CA ILE A 660 -12.73 19.86 -10.06
C ILE A 660 -13.61 21.02 -10.52
N ASP A 661 -14.68 20.72 -11.29
CA ASP A 661 -15.58 21.72 -11.89
C ASP A 661 -16.48 22.38 -10.83
N ARG A 662 -17.24 21.57 -10.08
CA ARG A 662 -18.38 22.07 -9.27
C ARG A 662 -17.99 22.44 -7.85
N ILE A 663 -16.93 21.87 -7.31
CA ILE A 663 -16.48 22.11 -5.93
C ILE A 663 -15.17 22.91 -5.92
N GLY A 664 -14.19 22.47 -6.69
CA GLY A 664 -12.89 23.14 -6.80
C GLY A 664 -12.90 24.48 -7.51
N GLY A 665 -13.89 24.71 -8.39
CA GLY A 665 -13.92 25.88 -9.25
C GLY A 665 -12.67 26.00 -10.12
N ALA A 666 -12.08 24.86 -10.48
CA ALA A 666 -10.80 24.75 -11.18
C ALA A 666 -10.96 24.17 -12.60
N SER A 667 -12.11 24.42 -13.25
CA SER A 667 -12.40 23.96 -14.60
C SER A 667 -11.42 24.45 -15.67
N TYR A 668 -10.64 25.50 -15.39
CA TYR A 668 -9.54 25.95 -16.24
C TYR A 668 -8.48 24.85 -16.49
N LEU A 669 -8.36 23.85 -15.58
CA LEU A 669 -7.46 22.71 -15.77
C LEU A 669 -7.90 21.84 -16.96
N PHE A 670 -9.15 21.91 -17.37
CA PHE A 670 -9.64 21.17 -18.53
C PHE A 670 -9.11 21.73 -19.86
N ASP A 671 -8.66 22.98 -19.89
CA ASP A 671 -8.10 23.60 -21.09
C ASP A 671 -6.77 22.95 -21.53
N GLU A 672 -6.05 22.34 -20.58
CA GLU A 672 -4.81 21.60 -20.87
C GLU A 672 -5.03 20.08 -21.00
N MET A 673 -6.22 19.55 -20.68
CA MET A 673 -6.54 18.13 -20.80
C MET A 673 -7.17 17.83 -22.17
N THR A 674 -6.95 16.62 -22.68
CA THR A 674 -7.67 16.11 -23.84
C THR A 674 -8.89 15.33 -23.39
N LEU A 675 -10.07 15.97 -23.37
CA LEU A 675 -11.36 15.34 -23.03
C LEU A 675 -12.08 14.80 -24.25
N LYS A 676 -12.62 13.55 -24.19
CA LYS A 676 -13.41 12.90 -25.27
C LYS A 676 -14.76 12.39 -24.80
#